data_577f0e0681d36596aaa0a1d11fb67c61
#
_entry.id   577f0e0681d36596aaa0a1d11fb67c61
#
_cell.length_a   1.000
_cell.length_b   1.000
_cell.length_c   1.000
_cell.angle_alpha   90.00
_cell.angle_beta   90.00
_cell.angle_gamma   90.00
#
_symmetry.space_group_name_H-M   'P 1'
#
loop_
_entity.id
_entity.type
_entity.pdbx_description
1 polymer ?
#
loop_
_entity_poly.entity_id
_entity_poly.type
_entity_poly.pdbx_seq_one_letter_code
_entity_poly.pdbx_strand_id
1 'polypeptide(L)'
;MKKNLNDFKRLLLTACCTLVLSCGWATVNEKPFVIPELKQWSGAEGMFTPSGKYVVKGGKNAQEVAKLFAADYHDLVGKPLTPKTGKPSAGDIVLVLQSDKKSARLLGKEGYRLTIGDVTTITASSVEGLVWGTRTVLQLSEQQRSAGFVLPKGSTQDKPAYGLRGFMMDCGRKFIPMSYLRSLVKMMSYYKMNTLQIHLNDNGFRQFFGNDWAKTQAAFRLECDTYPGLTAKDGSYSKAEFIELQKLAEQYGVNIIPEIDVPAHSLAFTHYKPEIGSREYGMDHLDLFNPETYKFVDGLFKEYLEGKNPVFRGKIVHIGTDEYSNAKKEVVEKFRYFTDHYIKYVESFGKQAAVWGALTHAKGDTKVKSENVMMHCWYNGYADPKEMKRQGYKLVSIPDGLVYIVPAAGYYYDYLNCQYLYDSWTPAQIGNEKFEENDSAILGGMFAVWNDHAGNGITVKDIHDRLFPALQTLSAKCWTGAATSFSFEKFNRLRLALSEAPAVNEAARWQKGKQLRIETLNPGQTTGEKEVGYGYRVEFTIEGADEPKGTVLFSSDNATFYLADPESGQLGFAHEGYLNKFNYRVEKGKKVTLAITGDNRKTSLYVDGKLREELGPLTLYAMQQKDLATFQKSDATAWQPVVYNPSAKMHYQRTLVFPLQKAGDFKSHITGVKVSQK
;
A
#
# COMPACT_ATOMS: atom_id res chain seq x y z
N MET A 1 -35.71 8.45 -81.55
CA MET A 1 -36.14 7.61 -80.42
C MET A 1 -35.11 6.51 -80.19
N LYS A 2 -34.08 6.80 -79.50
CA LYS A 2 -33.02 5.85 -79.04
C LYS A 2 -32.94 6.01 -77.56
N LYS A 3 -33.57 5.13 -76.82
CA LYS A 3 -33.30 4.88 -75.36
C LYS A 3 -33.86 3.48 -75.04
N ASN A 4 -33.18 2.74 -74.22
CA ASN A 4 -33.53 1.43 -73.66
C ASN A 4 -32.95 0.20 -74.36
N LEU A 5 -31.63 0.10 -74.46
CA LEU A 5 -30.97 -1.19 -74.68
C LEU A 5 -29.69 -1.37 -73.83
N ASN A 6 -29.48 -0.53 -72.82
CA ASN A 6 -28.29 -0.61 -72.05
C ASN A 6 -28.51 -1.05 -70.57
N ASP A 7 -29.77 -1.25 -70.17
CA ASP A 7 -30.01 -1.61 -68.73
C ASP A 7 -30.12 -3.11 -68.44
N PHE A 8 -30.14 -3.94 -69.51
CA PHE A 8 -30.26 -5.41 -69.36
C PHE A 8 -28.92 -6.15 -69.39
N LYS A 9 -27.80 -5.45 -69.65
CA LYS A 9 -26.44 -6.04 -69.59
C LYS A 9 -25.71 -5.75 -68.30
N ARG A 10 -26.30 -5.02 -67.35
CA ARG A 10 -25.72 -4.76 -66.05
C ARG A 10 -26.18 -5.67 -64.89
N LEU A 11 -27.17 -6.54 -65.14
CA LEU A 11 -27.77 -7.41 -64.13
C LEU A 11 -27.30 -8.87 -64.17
N LEU A 12 -26.30 -9.22 -64.99
CA LEU A 12 -25.80 -10.59 -65.10
C LEU A 12 -24.29 -10.74 -64.81
N LEU A 13 -23.70 -9.74 -64.18
CA LEU A 13 -22.25 -9.77 -63.82
C LEU A 13 -21.95 -9.52 -62.32
N THR A 14 -22.92 -9.79 -61.44
CA THR A 14 -22.70 -9.61 -60.00
C THR A 14 -23.22 -10.81 -59.19
N ALA A 15 -22.96 -12.02 -59.67
CA ALA A 15 -23.18 -13.24 -58.88
C ALA A 15 -22.02 -14.23 -59.08
N CYS A 16 -20.78 -13.71 -59.16
CA CYS A 16 -19.60 -14.49 -58.78
C CYS A 16 -19.36 -14.19 -57.30
N CYS A 17 -20.01 -14.95 -56.43
CA CYS A 17 -19.57 -15.09 -55.03
C CYS A 17 -18.12 -15.56 -55.06
N THR A 18 -17.18 -14.63 -55.00
CA THR A 18 -15.85 -14.90 -54.49
C THR A 18 -16.03 -15.31 -53.02
N LEU A 19 -16.13 -16.61 -52.78
CA LEU A 19 -15.71 -17.18 -51.50
C LEU A 19 -14.21 -16.81 -51.39
N VAL A 20 -13.94 -15.63 -50.84
CA VAL A 20 -12.68 -15.36 -50.19
C VAL A 20 -12.70 -16.26 -48.98
N LEU A 21 -12.17 -17.47 -49.11
CA LEU A 21 -11.60 -18.21 -47.97
C LEU A 21 -10.58 -17.26 -47.36
N SER A 22 -11.03 -16.45 -46.42
CA SER A 22 -10.13 -15.85 -45.45
C SER A 22 -9.52 -17.03 -44.66
N CYS A 23 -8.45 -17.61 -45.21
CA CYS A 23 -7.48 -18.28 -44.36
C CYS A 23 -7.02 -17.24 -43.38
N GLY A 24 -7.78 -17.06 -42.28
CA GLY A 24 -7.34 -16.33 -41.13
C GLY A 24 -6.10 -17.08 -40.63
N TRP A 25 -4.94 -16.58 -40.97
CA TRP A 25 -3.72 -17.03 -40.34
C TRP A 25 -3.97 -16.84 -38.84
N ALA A 26 -4.02 -17.94 -38.09
CA ALA A 26 -4.17 -17.86 -36.67
C ALA A 26 -2.95 -17.08 -36.13
N THR A 27 -3.21 -15.92 -35.60
CA THR A 27 -2.15 -15.02 -35.13
C THR A 27 -1.61 -15.53 -33.79
N VAL A 28 -0.30 -15.63 -33.71
CA VAL A 28 0.41 -15.94 -32.46
C VAL A 28 0.13 -14.85 -31.43
N ASN A 29 -0.22 -15.24 -30.21
CA ASN A 29 -0.53 -14.30 -29.15
C ASN A 29 0.69 -13.41 -28.80
N GLU A 30 0.49 -12.11 -28.84
CA GLU A 30 1.46 -11.12 -28.38
C GLU A 30 1.72 -11.25 -26.89
N LYS A 31 2.83 -10.64 -26.43
CA LYS A 31 3.18 -10.56 -25.00
C LYS A 31 2.05 -9.88 -24.23
N PRO A 32 1.39 -10.59 -23.30
CA PRO A 32 0.30 -10.00 -22.51
C PRO A 32 0.85 -9.01 -21.48
N PHE A 33 0.02 -8.04 -21.10
CA PHE A 33 0.35 -7.12 -20.03
C PHE A 33 0.14 -7.78 -18.67
N VAL A 34 1.10 -7.68 -17.79
CA VAL A 34 1.01 -7.98 -16.34
C VAL A 34 1.98 -7.07 -15.59
N ILE A 35 1.78 -6.89 -14.31
CA ILE A 35 2.69 -6.15 -13.43
C ILE A 35 3.20 -7.07 -12.32
N PRO A 36 4.50 -7.29 -12.26
CA PRO A 36 5.58 -6.94 -13.18
C PRO A 36 5.42 -7.61 -14.54
N GLU A 37 5.92 -6.96 -15.61
CA GLU A 37 5.86 -7.55 -16.93
C GLU A 37 6.72 -8.80 -17.07
N LEU A 38 6.30 -9.71 -17.93
CA LEU A 38 7.07 -10.93 -18.24
C LEU A 38 8.37 -10.56 -18.96
N LYS A 39 9.50 -11.07 -18.50
CA LYS A 39 10.79 -10.81 -19.15
C LYS A 39 10.87 -11.41 -20.55
N GLN A 40 10.30 -12.60 -20.74
CA GLN A 40 10.27 -13.32 -21.99
C GLN A 40 8.84 -13.83 -22.23
N TRP A 41 8.45 -13.89 -23.48
CA TRP A 41 7.19 -14.47 -23.90
C TRP A 41 7.33 -15.13 -25.27
N SER A 42 6.97 -16.40 -25.33
CA SER A 42 6.81 -17.15 -26.59
C SER A 42 5.33 -17.43 -26.76
N GLY A 43 4.67 -16.62 -27.59
CA GLY A 43 3.26 -16.80 -27.88
C GLY A 43 2.99 -18.09 -28.67
N ALA A 44 1.76 -18.61 -28.53
CA ALA A 44 1.21 -19.68 -29.35
C ALA A 44 -0.18 -19.25 -29.85
N GLU A 45 -0.74 -20.00 -30.78
CA GLU A 45 -2.08 -19.69 -31.33
C GLU A 45 -3.20 -20.11 -30.38
N GLY A 46 -4.26 -19.30 -30.30
CA GLY A 46 -5.50 -19.59 -29.60
C GLY A 46 -5.47 -19.27 -28.11
N MET A 47 -6.56 -19.62 -27.46
CA MET A 47 -6.83 -19.30 -26.05
C MET A 47 -7.01 -20.60 -25.24
N PHE A 48 -6.65 -20.54 -23.96
CA PHE A 48 -6.94 -21.56 -22.98
C PHE A 48 -8.22 -21.19 -22.21
N THR A 49 -9.16 -22.12 -22.14
CA THR A 49 -10.39 -21.96 -21.36
C THR A 49 -10.31 -22.79 -20.10
N PRO A 50 -10.35 -22.20 -18.89
CA PRO A 50 -10.29 -22.94 -17.64
C PRO A 50 -11.50 -23.86 -17.45
N SER A 51 -11.22 -25.13 -17.07
CA SER A 51 -12.27 -26.14 -16.74
C SER A 51 -12.83 -25.98 -15.33
N GLY A 52 -12.24 -25.11 -14.50
CA GLY A 52 -12.55 -25.02 -13.08
C GLY A 52 -11.86 -26.09 -12.23
N LYS A 53 -10.87 -26.79 -12.77
CA LYS A 53 -10.10 -27.83 -12.06
C LYS A 53 -8.62 -27.49 -11.97
N TYR A 54 -7.99 -27.90 -10.85
CA TYR A 54 -6.54 -27.86 -10.74
C TYR A 54 -5.93 -29.19 -10.26
N VAL A 55 -4.69 -29.42 -10.65
CA VAL A 55 -3.90 -30.58 -10.25
C VAL A 55 -2.62 -30.10 -9.57
N VAL A 56 -2.20 -30.75 -8.49
CA VAL A 56 -0.99 -30.38 -7.74
C VAL A 56 0.03 -31.49 -7.79
N LYS A 57 1.29 -31.10 -8.07
CA LYS A 57 2.47 -31.99 -8.00
C LYS A 57 3.53 -31.31 -7.12
N GLY A 58 3.97 -31.94 -6.00
CA GLY A 58 5.03 -31.38 -5.15
C GLY A 58 4.76 -31.31 -3.65
N GLY A 59 3.88 -32.17 -3.13
CA GLY A 59 3.67 -32.35 -1.70
C GLY A 59 2.83 -31.24 -1.01
N LYS A 60 2.91 -31.17 0.34
CA LYS A 60 2.04 -30.31 1.17
C LYS A 60 2.17 -28.83 0.83
N ASN A 61 3.39 -28.34 0.65
CA ASN A 61 3.61 -26.91 0.38
C ASN A 61 2.98 -26.47 -0.95
N ALA A 62 3.07 -27.29 -2.00
CA ALA A 62 2.39 -27.01 -3.26
C ALA A 62 0.86 -27.04 -3.12
N GLN A 63 0.33 -27.91 -2.25
CA GLN A 63 -1.11 -27.96 -1.96
C GLN A 63 -1.59 -26.68 -1.27
N GLU A 64 -0.83 -26.14 -0.31
CA GLU A 64 -1.19 -24.87 0.36
C GLU A 64 -1.19 -23.71 -0.63
N VAL A 65 -0.19 -23.60 -1.51
CA VAL A 65 -0.19 -22.59 -2.58
C VAL A 65 -1.40 -22.75 -3.50
N ALA A 66 -1.77 -23.98 -3.85
CA ALA A 66 -2.90 -24.22 -4.74
C ALA A 66 -4.24 -23.87 -4.07
N LYS A 67 -4.40 -24.11 -2.78
CA LYS A 67 -5.60 -23.67 -2.01
C LYS A 67 -5.70 -22.14 -1.98
N LEU A 68 -4.60 -21.46 -1.69
CA LEU A 68 -4.53 -19.99 -1.72
C LEU A 68 -4.88 -19.45 -3.11
N PHE A 69 -4.27 -20.02 -4.15
CA PHE A 69 -4.57 -19.65 -5.53
C PHE A 69 -6.05 -19.87 -5.89
N ALA A 70 -6.64 -20.98 -5.48
CA ALA A 70 -8.04 -21.28 -5.75
C ALA A 70 -8.99 -20.29 -5.05
N ALA A 71 -8.67 -19.87 -3.82
CA ALA A 71 -9.42 -18.84 -3.10
C ALA A 71 -9.32 -17.48 -3.81
N ASP A 72 -8.11 -17.03 -4.12
CA ASP A 72 -7.86 -15.78 -4.83
C ASP A 72 -8.49 -15.78 -6.25
N TYR A 73 -8.48 -16.93 -6.93
CA TYR A 73 -9.15 -17.08 -8.23
C TYR A 73 -10.67 -16.94 -8.09
N HIS A 74 -11.26 -17.56 -7.07
CA HIS A 74 -12.68 -17.42 -6.79
C HIS A 74 -13.06 -15.94 -6.52
N ASP A 75 -12.29 -15.26 -5.69
CA ASP A 75 -12.51 -13.85 -5.36
C ASP A 75 -12.43 -12.93 -6.59
N LEU A 76 -11.54 -13.25 -7.53
CA LEU A 76 -11.31 -12.45 -8.73
C LEU A 76 -12.29 -12.75 -9.87
N VAL A 77 -12.57 -14.04 -10.10
CA VAL A 77 -13.31 -14.56 -11.27
C VAL A 77 -14.78 -14.86 -10.95
N GLY A 78 -15.11 -15.08 -9.66
CA GLY A 78 -16.45 -15.49 -9.21
C GLY A 78 -16.77 -16.96 -9.49
N LYS A 79 -15.79 -17.75 -9.95
CA LYS A 79 -15.93 -19.17 -10.26
C LYS A 79 -14.95 -20.00 -9.43
N PRO A 80 -15.37 -21.16 -8.88
CA PRO A 80 -14.47 -21.99 -8.08
C PRO A 80 -13.43 -22.69 -8.93
N LEU A 81 -12.24 -22.86 -8.38
CA LEU A 81 -11.24 -23.83 -8.81
C LEU A 81 -11.25 -24.99 -7.80
N THR A 82 -11.50 -26.21 -8.27
CA THR A 82 -11.60 -27.39 -7.41
C THR A 82 -10.44 -28.37 -7.67
N PRO A 83 -9.92 -29.06 -6.63
CA PRO A 83 -8.83 -30.01 -6.80
C PRO A 83 -9.29 -31.23 -7.62
N LYS A 84 -8.37 -31.74 -8.43
CA LYS A 84 -8.50 -32.96 -9.22
C LYS A 84 -7.31 -33.87 -8.98
N THR A 85 -7.55 -35.15 -8.79
CA THR A 85 -6.53 -36.18 -8.72
C THR A 85 -6.30 -36.82 -10.10
N GLY A 86 -5.13 -37.42 -10.30
CA GLY A 86 -4.78 -38.12 -11.53
C GLY A 86 -4.17 -37.26 -12.62
N LYS A 87 -4.33 -37.69 -13.87
CA LYS A 87 -3.74 -36.97 -15.03
C LYS A 87 -4.54 -35.70 -15.36
N PRO A 88 -3.87 -34.59 -15.67
CA PRO A 88 -4.53 -33.40 -16.14
C PRO A 88 -5.17 -33.61 -17.52
N SER A 89 -6.29 -32.91 -17.75
CA SER A 89 -7.03 -32.86 -19.01
C SER A 89 -7.04 -31.44 -19.57
N ALA A 90 -7.46 -31.24 -20.80
CA ALA A 90 -7.65 -29.92 -21.38
C ALA A 90 -8.53 -29.03 -20.48
N GLY A 91 -8.10 -27.77 -20.30
CA GLY A 91 -8.72 -26.81 -19.40
C GLY A 91 -8.25 -26.87 -17.94
N ASP A 92 -7.45 -27.86 -17.53
CA ASP A 92 -6.96 -27.94 -16.17
C ASP A 92 -5.75 -27.02 -15.94
N ILE A 93 -5.61 -26.53 -14.69
CA ILE A 93 -4.43 -25.77 -14.24
C ILE A 93 -3.57 -26.68 -13.37
N VAL A 94 -2.29 -26.79 -13.67
CA VAL A 94 -1.35 -27.67 -12.95
C VAL A 94 -0.31 -26.84 -12.22
N LEU A 95 -0.17 -27.07 -10.93
CA LEU A 95 0.88 -26.48 -10.10
C LEU A 95 1.94 -27.53 -9.80
N VAL A 96 3.19 -27.22 -10.13
CA VAL A 96 4.32 -28.15 -9.98
C VAL A 96 5.40 -27.50 -9.13
N LEU A 97 5.63 -28.04 -7.95
CA LEU A 97 6.80 -27.69 -7.12
C LEU A 97 7.82 -28.81 -7.24
N GLN A 98 8.96 -28.50 -7.89
CA GLN A 98 10.01 -29.50 -8.12
C GLN A 98 11.37 -28.91 -7.70
N SER A 99 11.94 -29.49 -6.66
CA SER A 99 13.15 -28.98 -5.98
C SER A 99 14.44 -29.66 -6.48
N ASP A 100 14.46 -30.19 -7.72
CA ASP A 100 15.69 -30.77 -8.28
C ASP A 100 16.74 -29.68 -8.58
N LYS A 101 18.04 -30.08 -8.58
CA LYS A 101 19.17 -29.15 -8.76
C LYS A 101 19.12 -28.38 -10.08
N LYS A 102 18.58 -28.96 -11.15
CA LYS A 102 18.48 -28.31 -12.46
C LYS A 102 17.46 -27.20 -12.45
N SER A 103 16.26 -27.47 -11.90
CA SER A 103 15.19 -26.48 -11.74
C SER A 103 15.62 -25.36 -10.79
N ALA A 104 16.24 -25.69 -9.66
CA ALA A 104 16.75 -24.69 -8.71
C ALA A 104 17.81 -23.77 -9.33
N ARG A 105 18.73 -24.30 -10.14
CA ARG A 105 19.74 -23.48 -10.85
C ARG A 105 19.10 -22.55 -11.89
N LEU A 106 18.08 -23.01 -12.60
CA LEU A 106 17.44 -22.29 -13.68
C LEU A 106 16.52 -21.17 -13.16
N LEU A 107 15.66 -21.51 -12.19
CA LEU A 107 14.60 -20.63 -11.68
C LEU A 107 15.03 -19.83 -10.45
N GLY A 108 16.03 -20.30 -9.71
CA GLY A 108 16.43 -19.71 -8.43
C GLY A 108 15.31 -19.82 -7.39
N LYS A 109 15.37 -18.97 -6.36
CA LYS A 109 14.43 -19.00 -5.24
C LYS A 109 13.04 -18.47 -5.61
N GLU A 110 12.93 -17.55 -6.57
CA GLU A 110 11.68 -16.83 -6.83
C GLU A 110 11.18 -16.95 -8.29
N GLY A 111 11.91 -17.66 -9.14
CA GLY A 111 11.51 -17.83 -10.54
C GLY A 111 10.50 -18.95 -10.75
N TYR A 112 9.78 -18.83 -11.84
CA TYR A 112 8.81 -19.82 -12.30
C TYR A 112 8.83 -19.96 -13.82
N ARG A 113 8.30 -21.08 -14.30
CA ARG A 113 7.93 -21.30 -15.70
C ARG A 113 6.41 -21.41 -15.79
N LEU A 114 5.81 -20.70 -16.71
CA LEU A 114 4.41 -20.79 -17.04
C LEU A 114 4.27 -21.25 -18.49
N THR A 115 3.50 -22.31 -18.72
CA THR A 115 3.14 -22.79 -20.05
C THR A 115 1.61 -22.83 -20.13
N ILE A 116 1.05 -22.11 -21.10
CA ILE A 116 -0.40 -22.03 -21.36
C ILE A 116 -0.63 -22.72 -22.71
N GLY A 117 -1.12 -23.95 -22.66
CA GLY A 117 -1.50 -24.77 -23.81
C GLY A 117 -2.94 -25.24 -23.65
N ASP A 118 -3.20 -26.51 -23.99
CA ASP A 118 -4.48 -27.14 -23.64
C ASP A 118 -4.60 -27.39 -22.15
N VAL A 119 -3.47 -27.46 -21.45
CA VAL A 119 -3.32 -27.44 -20.01
C VAL A 119 -2.45 -26.26 -19.64
N THR A 120 -2.81 -25.51 -18.61
CA THR A 120 -1.95 -24.45 -18.07
C THR A 120 -1.09 -25.02 -16.96
N THR A 121 0.24 -24.90 -17.07
CA THR A 121 1.18 -25.45 -16.07
C THR A 121 2.08 -24.35 -15.50
N ILE A 122 2.10 -24.24 -14.18
CA ILE A 122 3.01 -23.39 -13.41
C ILE A 122 4.05 -24.31 -12.75
N THR A 123 5.33 -24.12 -13.05
CA THR A 123 6.44 -24.89 -12.45
C THR A 123 7.39 -23.96 -11.73
N ALA A 124 7.73 -24.28 -10.49
CA ALA A 124 8.72 -23.56 -9.70
C ALA A 124 9.61 -24.51 -8.90
N SER A 125 10.78 -24.00 -8.46
CA SER A 125 11.72 -24.74 -7.61
C SER A 125 11.53 -24.45 -6.11
N SER A 126 10.70 -23.45 -5.77
CA SER A 126 10.38 -22.98 -4.42
C SER A 126 8.90 -22.64 -4.28
N VAL A 127 8.46 -22.48 -3.05
CA VAL A 127 7.10 -22.04 -2.72
C VAL A 127 6.87 -20.62 -3.24
N GLU A 128 7.82 -19.72 -3.04
CA GLU A 128 7.76 -18.33 -3.48
C GLU A 128 7.60 -18.21 -5.00
N GLY A 129 8.43 -18.95 -5.77
CA GLY A 129 8.30 -18.96 -7.23
C GLY A 129 6.95 -19.49 -7.70
N LEU A 130 6.40 -20.50 -7.00
CA LEU A 130 5.07 -21.03 -7.32
C LEU A 130 3.97 -19.99 -7.03
N VAL A 131 4.06 -19.25 -5.91
CA VAL A 131 3.16 -18.13 -5.59
C VAL A 131 3.22 -17.09 -6.72
N TRP A 132 4.42 -16.66 -7.14
CA TRP A 132 4.55 -15.64 -8.20
C TRP A 132 3.96 -16.08 -9.54
N GLY A 133 4.11 -17.34 -9.88
CA GLY A 133 3.47 -17.92 -11.08
C GLY A 133 1.94 -17.83 -11.02
N THR A 134 1.33 -18.09 -9.85
CA THR A 134 -0.12 -17.95 -9.67
C THR A 134 -0.59 -16.50 -9.80
N ARG A 135 0.19 -15.51 -9.32
CA ARG A 135 -0.14 -14.08 -9.48
C ARG A 135 -0.20 -13.68 -10.95
N THR A 136 0.71 -14.20 -11.77
CA THR A 136 0.67 -13.99 -13.22
C THR A 136 -0.61 -14.55 -13.84
N VAL A 137 -1.01 -15.77 -13.50
CA VAL A 137 -2.24 -16.37 -14.02
C VAL A 137 -3.47 -15.58 -13.60
N LEU A 138 -3.53 -15.09 -12.35
CA LEU A 138 -4.63 -14.24 -11.87
C LEU A 138 -4.73 -12.94 -12.66
N GLN A 139 -3.62 -12.23 -12.89
CA GLN A 139 -3.63 -10.98 -13.66
C GLN A 139 -3.99 -11.20 -15.12
N LEU A 140 -3.53 -12.30 -15.74
CA LEU A 140 -3.94 -12.68 -17.10
C LEU A 140 -5.43 -12.97 -17.18
N SER A 141 -5.97 -13.70 -16.20
CA SER A 141 -7.42 -13.99 -16.12
C SER A 141 -8.24 -12.71 -15.97
N GLU A 142 -7.82 -11.81 -15.10
CA GLU A 142 -8.53 -10.55 -14.86
C GLU A 142 -8.68 -9.70 -16.10
N GLN A 143 -7.63 -9.58 -16.91
CA GLN A 143 -7.65 -8.76 -18.12
C GLN A 143 -8.59 -9.33 -19.20
N GLN A 144 -8.91 -10.60 -19.13
CA GLN A 144 -9.83 -11.28 -20.04
C GLN A 144 -11.25 -11.45 -19.43
N ARG A 145 -11.62 -10.61 -18.48
CA ARG A 145 -12.93 -10.64 -17.79
C ARG A 145 -14.09 -10.62 -18.77
N SER A 146 -14.07 -9.73 -19.77
CA SER A 146 -15.08 -9.61 -20.80
C SER A 146 -15.14 -10.81 -21.77
N ALA A 147 -14.04 -11.54 -21.91
CA ALA A 147 -13.92 -12.72 -22.74
C ALA A 147 -14.12 -14.05 -21.96
N GLY A 148 -14.62 -13.99 -20.72
CA GLY A 148 -14.87 -15.19 -19.90
C GLY A 148 -13.65 -15.74 -19.17
N PHE A 149 -12.65 -14.88 -18.89
CA PHE A 149 -11.41 -15.22 -18.14
C PHE A 149 -10.50 -16.26 -18.83
N VAL A 150 -10.51 -16.31 -20.15
CA VAL A 150 -9.62 -17.15 -20.94
C VAL A 150 -8.18 -16.63 -20.88
N LEU A 151 -7.18 -17.49 -21.15
CA LEU A 151 -5.78 -17.08 -21.12
C LEU A 151 -5.17 -17.19 -22.54
N PRO A 152 -4.31 -16.24 -22.97
CA PRO A 152 -3.59 -16.38 -24.24
C PRO A 152 -2.59 -17.56 -24.15
N LYS A 153 -2.62 -18.49 -25.13
CA LYS A 153 -1.66 -19.58 -25.18
C LYS A 153 -0.26 -19.05 -25.48
N GLY A 154 0.72 -19.65 -24.80
CA GLY A 154 2.12 -19.28 -24.89
C GLY A 154 2.92 -19.76 -23.68
N SER A 155 4.17 -19.33 -23.57
CA SER A 155 5.02 -19.72 -22.45
C SER A 155 5.98 -18.61 -22.06
N THR A 156 6.35 -18.63 -20.78
CA THR A 156 7.37 -17.75 -20.22
C THR A 156 8.19 -18.47 -19.17
N GLN A 157 9.44 -18.06 -19.02
CA GLN A 157 10.27 -18.32 -17.86
C GLN A 157 10.67 -16.99 -17.28
N ASP A 158 10.32 -16.76 -16.01
CA ASP A 158 10.41 -15.46 -15.40
C ASP A 158 11.00 -15.54 -13.98
N LYS A 159 11.76 -14.53 -13.59
CA LYS A 159 12.35 -14.38 -12.26
C LYS A 159 12.70 -12.92 -11.99
N PRO A 160 12.72 -12.48 -10.71
CA PRO A 160 13.06 -11.10 -10.39
C PRO A 160 14.54 -10.77 -10.71
N ALA A 161 14.81 -9.50 -11.02
CA ALA A 161 16.17 -8.95 -11.10
C ALA A 161 16.75 -8.74 -9.69
N TYR A 162 15.93 -8.31 -8.75
CA TYR A 162 16.33 -8.04 -7.37
C TYR A 162 15.55 -8.90 -6.38
N GLY A 163 16.26 -9.46 -5.40
CA GLY A 163 15.71 -10.36 -4.39
C GLY A 163 14.83 -9.65 -3.36
N LEU A 164 15.07 -8.37 -3.09
CA LEU A 164 14.27 -7.55 -2.19
C LEU A 164 13.46 -6.54 -2.99
N ARG A 165 12.13 -6.54 -2.79
CA ARG A 165 11.18 -5.64 -3.43
C ARG A 165 10.21 -5.20 -2.35
N GLY A 166 10.47 -4.02 -1.78
CA GLY A 166 9.90 -3.65 -0.49
C GLY A 166 9.11 -2.36 -0.46
N PHE A 167 8.46 -2.21 0.67
CA PHE A 167 7.73 -1.03 1.07
C PHE A 167 7.84 -0.85 2.58
N MET A 168 7.99 0.38 3.07
CA MET A 168 7.97 0.74 4.48
C MET A 168 6.74 1.60 4.80
N MET A 169 6.02 1.25 5.88
CA MET A 169 4.87 1.99 6.39
C MET A 169 5.16 2.54 7.78
N ASP A 170 5.09 3.85 7.92
CA ASP A 170 5.11 4.51 9.22
C ASP A 170 3.76 4.33 9.93
N CYS A 171 3.73 3.39 10.88
CA CYS A 171 2.61 3.17 11.78
C CYS A 171 2.78 3.93 13.09
N GLY A 172 3.98 4.39 13.41
CA GLY A 172 4.30 5.11 14.64
C GLY A 172 3.55 6.44 14.72
N ARG A 173 3.75 7.32 13.75
CA ARG A 173 3.10 8.65 13.73
C ARG A 173 1.61 8.57 13.44
N LYS A 174 1.19 7.63 12.60
CA LYS A 174 -0.22 7.39 12.30
C LYS A 174 -0.56 5.91 12.46
N PHE A 175 -1.59 5.62 13.25
CA PHE A 175 -2.10 4.25 13.35
C PHE A 175 -2.69 3.79 12.01
N ILE A 176 -2.23 2.65 11.55
CA ILE A 176 -2.75 1.98 10.35
C ILE A 176 -3.54 0.75 10.79
N PRO A 177 -4.85 0.66 10.51
CA PRO A 177 -5.66 -0.48 10.96
C PRO A 177 -5.11 -1.82 10.47
N MET A 178 -5.20 -2.86 11.31
CA MET A 178 -4.74 -4.21 10.99
C MET A 178 -5.44 -4.77 9.74
N SER A 179 -6.69 -4.41 9.49
CA SER A 179 -7.41 -4.77 8.27
C SER A 179 -6.71 -4.25 7.01
N TYR A 180 -6.23 -3.01 7.04
CA TYR A 180 -5.50 -2.42 5.93
C TYR A 180 -4.13 -3.07 5.73
N LEU A 181 -3.39 -3.38 6.81
CA LEU A 181 -2.12 -4.11 6.72
C LEU A 181 -2.29 -5.49 6.07
N ARG A 182 -3.41 -6.19 6.35
CA ARG A 182 -3.76 -7.45 5.68
C ARG A 182 -4.07 -7.24 4.19
N SER A 183 -4.80 -6.20 3.84
CA SER A 183 -5.03 -5.81 2.44
C SER A 183 -3.71 -5.49 1.73
N LEU A 184 -2.81 -4.76 2.41
CA LEU A 184 -1.50 -4.39 1.88
C LEU A 184 -0.64 -5.63 1.57
N VAL A 185 -0.63 -6.65 2.44
CA VAL A 185 0.05 -7.92 2.19
C VAL A 185 -0.48 -8.59 0.91
N LYS A 186 -1.81 -8.63 0.72
CA LYS A 186 -2.41 -9.20 -0.49
C LYS A 186 -2.04 -8.41 -1.74
N MET A 187 -2.08 -7.07 -1.69
CA MET A 187 -1.67 -6.19 -2.79
C MET A 187 -0.21 -6.39 -3.15
N MET A 188 0.67 -6.41 -2.16
CA MET A 188 2.10 -6.66 -2.37
C MET A 188 2.33 -8.00 -3.07
N SER A 189 1.69 -9.06 -2.59
CA SER A 189 1.76 -10.38 -3.24
C SER A 189 1.26 -10.35 -4.68
N TYR A 190 0.12 -9.70 -4.93
CA TYR A 190 -0.50 -9.64 -6.26
C TYR A 190 0.44 -9.00 -7.30
N TYR A 191 1.20 -8.00 -6.85
CA TYR A 191 2.23 -7.32 -7.65
C TYR A 191 3.65 -7.85 -7.40
N LYS A 192 3.83 -9.03 -6.80
CA LYS A 192 5.12 -9.71 -6.56
C LYS A 192 6.13 -8.88 -5.75
N MET A 193 5.67 -7.99 -4.88
CA MET A 193 6.47 -7.37 -3.83
C MET A 193 6.59 -8.35 -2.66
N ASN A 194 7.76 -8.42 -2.01
CA ASN A 194 8.04 -9.48 -1.03
C ASN A 194 8.53 -9.00 0.35
N THR A 195 8.60 -7.70 0.60
CA THR A 195 9.14 -7.18 1.86
C THR A 195 8.32 -5.99 2.35
N LEU A 196 7.64 -6.14 3.49
CA LEU A 196 6.92 -5.07 4.18
C LEU A 196 7.65 -4.74 5.48
N GLN A 197 8.20 -3.53 5.58
CA GLN A 197 8.74 -2.99 6.83
C GLN A 197 7.64 -2.21 7.55
N ILE A 198 7.46 -2.49 8.83
CA ILE A 198 6.48 -1.82 9.68
C ILE A 198 7.23 -1.04 10.76
N HIS A 199 7.22 0.28 10.63
CA HIS A 199 7.83 1.22 11.56
C HIS A 199 6.88 1.44 12.74
N LEU A 200 7.21 0.85 13.90
CA LEU A 200 6.27 0.67 15.02
C LEU A 200 6.24 1.83 16.02
N ASN A 201 7.26 2.69 16.04
CA ASN A 201 7.31 3.85 16.92
C ASN A 201 7.84 5.08 16.22
N ASP A 202 7.28 6.22 16.55
CA ASP A 202 7.77 7.52 16.15
C ASP A 202 7.00 8.65 16.87
N ASN A 203 7.27 9.91 16.50
CA ASN A 203 6.65 11.10 17.04
C ASN A 203 6.42 12.19 15.99
N GLY A 204 5.46 13.05 16.27
CA GLY A 204 5.23 14.27 15.51
C GLY A 204 6.29 15.34 15.76
N PHE A 205 6.26 16.39 14.94
CA PHE A 205 7.18 17.53 15.10
C PHE A 205 6.71 18.47 16.22
N ARG A 206 7.57 18.61 17.25
CA ARG A 206 7.31 19.41 18.45
C ARG A 206 6.71 20.81 18.18
N GLN A 207 7.14 21.44 17.09
CA GLN A 207 6.69 22.77 16.67
C GLN A 207 5.18 22.90 16.49
N PHE A 208 4.49 21.80 16.13
CA PHE A 208 3.04 21.78 15.99
C PHE A 208 2.30 21.54 17.31
N PHE A 209 3.05 21.26 18.39
CA PHE A 209 2.52 20.94 19.71
C PHE A 209 2.99 21.96 20.77
N GLY A 210 3.10 23.24 20.38
CA GLY A 210 3.50 24.33 21.26
C GLY A 210 4.97 24.30 21.68
N ASN A 211 5.84 23.65 20.93
CA ASN A 211 7.25 23.39 21.26
C ASN A 211 7.46 22.63 22.57
N ASP A 212 6.49 21.84 22.96
CA ASP A 212 6.46 21.10 24.22
C ASP A 212 6.53 19.59 23.94
N TRP A 213 7.63 18.95 24.35
CA TRP A 213 7.79 17.50 24.18
C TRP A 213 6.69 16.69 24.88
N ALA A 214 6.23 17.12 26.06
CA ALA A 214 5.19 16.41 26.79
C ALA A 214 3.82 16.43 26.06
N LYS A 215 3.60 17.41 25.18
CA LYS A 215 2.39 17.52 24.35
C LYS A 215 2.55 16.95 22.95
N THR A 216 3.79 16.71 22.53
CA THR A 216 4.07 16.19 21.20
C THR A 216 3.51 14.78 21.05
N GLN A 217 2.78 14.52 19.96
CA GLN A 217 2.29 13.18 19.65
C GLN A 217 3.47 12.21 19.54
N ALA A 218 3.35 11.06 20.20
CA ALA A 218 4.30 9.96 20.09
C ALA A 218 3.58 8.65 20.35
N ALA A 219 3.99 7.59 19.69
CA ALA A 219 3.36 6.29 19.87
C ALA A 219 4.35 5.14 19.65
N PHE A 220 4.15 4.07 20.42
CA PHE A 220 4.65 2.74 20.16
C PHE A 220 3.45 1.82 19.94
N ARG A 221 3.37 1.16 18.79
CA ARG A 221 2.13 0.54 18.30
C ARG A 221 1.95 -0.94 18.64
N LEU A 222 2.91 -1.58 19.28
CA LEU A 222 2.80 -3.00 19.62
C LEU A 222 2.55 -3.20 21.11
N GLU A 223 1.64 -4.13 21.45
CA GLU A 223 1.38 -4.54 22.83
C GLU A 223 2.67 -4.93 23.55
N CYS A 224 2.89 -4.37 24.75
CA CYS A 224 4.08 -4.54 25.54
C CYS A 224 3.74 -4.90 26.99
N ASP A 225 4.10 -6.11 27.40
CA ASP A 225 3.87 -6.60 28.77
C ASP A 225 5.04 -6.22 29.71
N THR A 226 6.27 -6.16 29.19
CA THR A 226 7.45 -5.78 29.95
C THR A 226 7.34 -4.35 30.50
N TYR A 227 6.69 -3.47 29.72
CA TYR A 227 6.49 -2.05 30.07
C TYR A 227 5.00 -1.69 30.01
N PRO A 228 4.21 -2.05 31.04
CA PRO A 228 2.77 -1.79 31.07
C PRO A 228 2.46 -0.29 30.93
N GLY A 229 1.64 0.07 29.96
CA GLY A 229 1.31 1.47 29.66
C GLY A 229 2.17 2.14 28.59
N LEU A 230 3.20 1.47 28.05
CA LEU A 230 3.98 1.96 26.91
C LEU A 230 3.19 1.95 25.60
N THR A 231 2.36 0.92 25.41
CA THR A 231 1.54 0.77 24.20
C THR A 231 0.62 1.96 24.00
N ALA A 232 0.59 2.48 22.78
CA ALA A 232 -0.22 3.63 22.41
C ALA A 232 -1.73 3.37 22.61
N LYS A 233 -2.44 4.37 23.13
CA LYS A 233 -3.89 4.29 23.45
C LYS A 233 -4.78 4.72 22.28
N ASP A 234 -4.24 5.48 21.34
CA ASP A 234 -4.93 5.98 20.15
C ASP A 234 -4.93 4.97 18.98
N GLY A 235 -4.47 3.76 19.22
CA GLY A 235 -4.44 2.63 18.29
C GLY A 235 -3.16 1.83 18.40
N SER A 236 -3.30 0.51 18.45
CA SER A 236 -2.18 -0.42 18.61
C SER A 236 -2.53 -1.80 18.08
N TYR A 237 -1.54 -2.66 18.00
CA TYR A 237 -1.65 -4.06 17.59
C TYR A 237 -1.40 -4.95 18.80
N SER A 238 -2.25 -5.94 19.02
CA SER A 238 -1.94 -7.02 19.94
C SER A 238 -0.81 -7.89 19.37
N LYS A 239 -0.06 -8.55 20.25
CA LYS A 239 0.96 -9.53 19.82
C LYS A 239 0.34 -10.63 18.95
N ALA A 240 -0.88 -11.08 19.29
CA ALA A 240 -1.59 -12.10 18.53
C ALA A 240 -1.93 -11.63 17.11
N GLU A 241 -2.47 -10.43 16.93
CA GLU A 241 -2.76 -9.88 15.62
C GLU A 241 -1.51 -9.69 14.76
N PHE A 242 -0.40 -9.26 15.38
CA PHE A 242 0.87 -9.09 14.68
C PHE A 242 1.49 -10.43 14.24
N ILE A 243 1.36 -11.47 15.06
CA ILE A 243 1.75 -12.84 14.70
C ILE A 243 0.90 -13.36 13.53
N GLU A 244 -0.42 -13.17 13.58
CA GLU A 244 -1.32 -13.61 12.49
C GLU A 244 -1.07 -12.85 11.19
N LEU A 245 -0.74 -11.55 11.26
CA LEU A 245 -0.32 -10.78 10.07
C LEU A 245 0.93 -11.38 9.43
N GLN A 246 1.94 -11.74 10.23
CA GLN A 246 3.17 -12.36 9.71
C GLN A 246 2.90 -13.74 9.10
N LYS A 247 2.03 -14.55 9.70
CA LYS A 247 1.62 -15.85 9.13
C LYS A 247 0.90 -15.67 7.79
N LEU A 248 0.00 -14.69 7.70
CA LEU A 248 -0.66 -14.34 6.45
C LEU A 248 0.37 -13.94 5.40
N ALA A 249 1.31 -13.06 5.76
CA ALA A 249 2.35 -12.59 4.87
C ALA A 249 3.22 -13.74 4.33
N GLU A 250 3.62 -14.68 5.18
CA GLU A 250 4.36 -15.89 4.79
C GLU A 250 3.61 -16.69 3.71
N GLN A 251 2.29 -16.89 3.84
CA GLN A 251 1.47 -17.59 2.86
C GLN A 251 1.43 -16.86 1.51
N TYR A 252 1.43 -15.54 1.53
CA TYR A 252 1.43 -14.67 0.35
C TYR A 252 2.81 -14.37 -0.23
N GLY A 253 3.89 -14.97 0.32
CA GLY A 253 5.27 -14.75 -0.12
C GLY A 253 5.85 -13.40 0.28
N VAL A 254 5.26 -12.73 1.28
CA VAL A 254 5.71 -11.44 1.80
C VAL A 254 6.39 -11.63 3.16
N ASN A 255 7.57 -11.04 3.34
CA ASN A 255 8.28 -11.01 4.62
C ASN A 255 7.95 -9.71 5.35
N ILE A 256 7.60 -9.78 6.62
CA ILE A 256 7.44 -8.60 7.46
C ILE A 256 8.76 -8.36 8.21
N ILE A 257 9.27 -7.13 8.10
CA ILE A 257 10.40 -6.62 8.89
C ILE A 257 9.80 -5.68 9.94
N PRO A 258 9.67 -6.13 11.21
CA PRO A 258 9.29 -5.22 12.28
C PRO A 258 10.45 -4.27 12.58
N GLU A 259 10.13 -3.00 12.81
CA GLU A 259 11.10 -1.99 13.17
C GLU A 259 10.74 -1.37 14.51
N ILE A 260 11.71 -1.36 15.41
CA ILE A 260 11.73 -0.52 16.61
C ILE A 260 12.87 0.47 16.43
N ASP A 261 12.54 1.72 16.20
CA ASP A 261 13.52 2.75 15.89
C ASP A 261 14.07 3.37 17.16
N VAL A 262 15.36 3.20 17.35
CA VAL A 262 16.18 3.71 18.44
C VAL A 262 17.59 4.05 17.92
N PRO A 263 18.32 5.04 18.45
CA PRO A 263 18.04 5.84 19.65
C PRO A 263 17.36 7.18 19.40
N ALA A 264 17.20 7.61 18.15
CA ALA A 264 16.31 8.72 17.76
C ALA A 264 14.86 8.21 17.61
N HIS A 265 13.92 9.07 17.25
CA HIS A 265 12.49 8.72 17.05
C HIS A 265 11.87 8.02 18.27
N SER A 266 12.41 8.29 19.46
CA SER A 266 12.20 7.54 20.70
C SER A 266 11.26 8.25 21.70
N LEU A 267 10.52 9.29 21.30
CA LEU A 267 9.70 10.09 22.21
C LEU A 267 8.65 9.25 22.96
N ALA A 268 8.10 8.22 22.33
CA ALA A 268 7.17 7.30 22.98
C ALA A 268 7.82 6.60 24.19
N PHE A 269 9.09 6.25 24.08
CA PHE A 269 9.85 5.61 25.15
C PHE A 269 10.22 6.59 26.25
N THR A 270 10.56 7.83 25.88
CA THR A 270 10.91 8.86 26.87
C THR A 270 9.67 9.50 27.51
N HIS A 271 8.50 9.44 26.90
CA HIS A 271 7.23 9.73 27.58
C HIS A 271 6.94 8.70 28.69
N TYR A 272 7.24 7.43 28.42
CA TYR A 272 7.06 6.36 29.40
C TYR A 272 8.11 6.43 30.52
N LYS A 273 9.37 6.65 30.17
CA LYS A 273 10.53 6.68 31.09
C LYS A 273 11.40 7.92 30.83
N PRO A 274 11.02 9.11 31.34
CA PRO A 274 11.68 10.37 30.98
C PRO A 274 13.18 10.44 31.30
N GLU A 275 13.65 9.66 32.28
CA GLU A 275 15.05 9.62 32.69
C GLU A 275 16.01 9.01 31.64
N ILE A 276 15.51 8.28 30.65
CA ILE A 276 16.34 7.77 29.55
C ILE A 276 16.41 8.73 28.35
N GLY A 277 15.69 9.86 28.40
CA GLY A 277 15.69 10.86 27.34
C GLY A 277 16.91 11.78 27.39
N SER A 278 17.40 12.18 26.21
CA SER A 278 18.49 13.13 26.09
C SER A 278 18.01 14.56 26.34
N ARG A 279 18.51 15.20 27.40
CA ARG A 279 18.24 16.62 27.65
C ARG A 279 18.98 17.53 26.69
N GLU A 280 20.09 17.06 26.13
CA GLU A 280 20.94 17.85 25.24
C GLU A 280 20.41 17.86 23.81
N TYR A 281 19.95 16.72 23.29
CA TYR A 281 19.57 16.55 21.89
C TYR A 281 18.07 16.55 21.65
N GLY A 282 17.27 16.51 22.70
CA GLY A 282 15.81 16.45 22.66
C GLY A 282 15.27 15.16 23.26
N MET A 283 14.03 15.24 23.77
CA MET A 283 13.38 14.08 24.41
C MET A 283 12.95 13.00 23.41
N ASP A 284 13.01 13.26 22.12
CA ASP A 284 12.85 12.28 21.06
C ASP A 284 14.11 11.44 20.79
N HIS A 285 15.19 11.70 21.56
CA HIS A 285 16.43 10.95 21.52
C HIS A 285 16.71 10.30 22.87
N LEU A 286 17.22 9.07 22.86
CA LEU A 286 17.68 8.39 24.07
C LEU A 286 19.06 8.91 24.50
N ASP A 287 19.28 9.01 25.82
CA ASP A 287 20.60 9.33 26.36
C ASP A 287 21.51 8.09 26.31
N LEU A 288 22.48 8.10 25.40
CA LEU A 288 23.39 6.97 25.17
C LEU A 288 24.44 6.79 26.27
N PHE A 289 24.58 7.74 27.17
CA PHE A 289 25.52 7.65 28.34
C PHE A 289 24.82 7.08 29.58
N ASN A 290 23.47 6.99 29.54
CA ASN A 290 22.71 6.45 30.67
C ASN A 290 22.57 4.91 30.55
N PRO A 291 23.09 4.14 31.57
CA PRO A 291 22.93 2.68 31.55
C PRO A 291 21.49 2.18 31.55
N GLU A 292 20.54 2.97 32.07
CA GLU A 292 19.12 2.63 32.07
C GLU A 292 18.54 2.61 30.68
N THR A 293 19.10 3.39 29.72
CA THR A 293 18.74 3.33 28.32
C THR A 293 18.94 1.93 27.76
N TYR A 294 20.10 1.33 28.00
CA TYR A 294 20.39 -0.03 27.51
C TYR A 294 19.49 -1.08 28.16
N LYS A 295 19.26 -0.99 29.46
CA LYS A 295 18.34 -1.91 30.16
C LYS A 295 16.94 -1.84 29.60
N PHE A 296 16.47 -0.63 29.30
CA PHE A 296 15.14 -0.42 28.72
C PHE A 296 15.07 -1.02 27.31
N VAL A 297 16.00 -0.71 26.43
CA VAL A 297 16.02 -1.18 25.05
C VAL A 297 16.24 -2.70 24.98
N ASP A 298 17.12 -3.27 25.85
CA ASP A 298 17.30 -4.71 25.97
C ASP A 298 16.00 -5.42 26.33
N GLY A 299 15.28 -4.92 27.35
CA GLY A 299 13.99 -5.46 27.75
C GLY A 299 12.94 -5.39 26.64
N LEU A 300 12.92 -4.29 25.91
CA LEU A 300 11.99 -4.08 24.79
C LEU A 300 12.23 -5.08 23.64
N PHE A 301 13.45 -5.23 23.17
CA PHE A 301 13.75 -6.21 22.13
C PHE A 301 13.58 -7.65 22.60
N LYS A 302 13.99 -7.94 23.84
CA LYS A 302 13.87 -9.26 24.43
C LYS A 302 12.42 -9.76 24.40
N GLU A 303 11.45 -8.90 24.71
CA GLU A 303 10.03 -9.25 24.75
C GLU A 303 9.53 -9.84 23.43
N TYR A 304 10.00 -9.31 22.30
CA TYR A 304 9.54 -9.74 20.98
C TYR A 304 10.42 -10.79 20.32
N LEU A 305 11.65 -10.99 20.82
CA LEU A 305 12.64 -11.88 20.22
C LEU A 305 12.86 -13.17 20.98
N GLU A 306 12.57 -13.20 22.28
CA GLU A 306 12.83 -14.36 23.12
C GLU A 306 11.80 -15.49 22.94
N GLY A 307 12.26 -16.73 23.15
CA GLY A 307 11.43 -17.91 23.20
C GLY A 307 11.35 -18.71 21.91
N LYS A 308 10.66 -19.87 21.99
CA LYS A 308 10.53 -20.81 20.87
C LYS A 308 9.64 -20.25 19.73
N ASN A 309 8.67 -19.42 20.09
CA ASN A 309 7.72 -18.80 19.16
C ASN A 309 7.69 -17.28 19.41
N PRO A 310 8.74 -16.55 19.04
CA PRO A 310 8.83 -15.12 19.29
C PRO A 310 7.74 -14.34 18.52
N VAL A 311 7.39 -13.17 19.03
CA VAL A 311 6.42 -12.28 18.36
C VAL A 311 6.95 -11.83 17.00
N PHE A 312 8.23 -11.48 16.89
CA PHE A 312 8.91 -11.22 15.63
C PHE A 312 9.33 -12.54 14.97
N ARG A 313 8.47 -13.06 14.09
CA ARG A 313 8.64 -14.39 13.49
C ARG A 313 9.70 -14.42 12.39
N GLY A 314 9.77 -13.35 11.58
CA GLY A 314 10.69 -13.25 10.44
C GLY A 314 12.17 -13.32 10.84
N LYS A 315 13.04 -13.47 9.86
CA LYS A 315 14.49 -13.54 10.07
C LYS A 315 15.11 -12.17 10.32
N ILE A 316 14.50 -11.10 9.80
CA ILE A 316 15.06 -9.75 9.81
C ILE A 316 14.30 -8.89 10.80
N VAL A 317 15.03 -8.12 11.59
CA VAL A 317 14.51 -7.12 12.52
C VAL A 317 15.26 -5.81 12.29
N HIS A 318 14.53 -4.73 12.10
CA HIS A 318 15.10 -3.40 11.91
C HIS A 318 15.19 -2.70 13.26
N ILE A 319 16.36 -2.13 13.56
CA ILE A 319 16.67 -1.48 14.85
C ILE A 319 16.74 0.05 14.74
N GLY A 320 16.31 0.63 13.61
CA GLY A 320 16.40 2.06 13.36
C GLY A 320 17.84 2.52 13.12
N THR A 321 18.36 3.34 14.01
CA THR A 321 19.73 3.87 14.05
C THR A 321 20.04 4.92 12.97
N ASP A 322 19.11 5.84 12.77
CA ASP A 322 19.31 7.06 11.98
C ASP A 322 19.41 8.31 12.87
N GLU A 323 19.41 9.44 12.28
CA GLU A 323 19.21 10.83 12.75
C GLU A 323 19.70 11.19 14.18
N TYR A 324 20.77 10.56 14.68
CA TYR A 324 21.36 10.95 15.96
C TYR A 324 22.40 12.06 15.79
N SER A 325 22.66 12.83 16.87
CA SER A 325 23.62 13.95 16.85
C SER A 325 25.06 13.51 16.57
N ASN A 326 25.74 14.24 15.70
CA ASN A 326 27.19 14.11 15.45
C ASN A 326 28.02 15.34 15.92
N ALA A 327 27.42 16.19 16.76
CA ALA A 327 28.02 17.45 17.19
C ALA A 327 29.30 17.27 18.03
N LYS A 328 29.44 16.13 18.73
CA LYS A 328 30.60 15.82 19.61
C LYS A 328 31.14 14.43 19.29
N LYS A 329 32.47 14.29 19.32
CA LYS A 329 33.16 13.03 19.04
C LYS A 329 32.70 11.90 19.99
N GLU A 330 32.62 12.18 21.28
CA GLU A 330 32.19 11.17 22.28
C GLU A 330 30.76 10.68 22.03
N VAL A 331 29.86 11.51 21.52
CA VAL A 331 28.49 11.15 21.16
C VAL A 331 28.48 10.26 19.93
N VAL A 332 29.27 10.60 18.92
CA VAL A 332 29.47 9.77 17.72
C VAL A 332 29.98 8.38 18.10
N GLU A 333 30.99 8.28 18.97
CA GLU A 333 31.54 6.99 19.40
C GLU A 333 30.51 6.18 20.20
N LYS A 334 29.70 6.84 21.02
CA LYS A 334 28.59 6.19 21.73
C LYS A 334 27.47 5.72 20.82
N PHE A 335 27.09 6.50 19.81
CA PHE A 335 26.13 6.11 18.80
C PHE A 335 26.61 4.88 18.00
N ARG A 336 27.87 4.88 17.59
CA ARG A 336 28.49 3.73 16.91
C ARG A 336 28.52 2.49 17.81
N TYR A 337 28.88 2.65 19.08
CA TYR A 337 28.81 1.56 20.07
C TYR A 337 27.38 1.04 20.23
N PHE A 338 26.38 1.92 20.34
CA PHE A 338 24.95 1.55 20.44
C PHE A 338 24.51 0.74 19.21
N THR A 339 24.83 1.20 18.03
CA THR A 339 24.49 0.52 16.77
C THR A 339 25.12 -0.89 16.71
N ASP A 340 26.43 -1.00 17.00
CA ASP A 340 27.13 -2.28 17.03
C ASP A 340 26.56 -3.23 18.10
N HIS A 341 26.25 -2.70 19.27
CA HIS A 341 25.66 -3.46 20.37
C HIS A 341 24.33 -4.07 19.98
N TYR A 342 23.40 -3.27 19.41
CA TYR A 342 22.07 -3.78 19.08
C TYR A 342 22.04 -4.64 17.82
N ILE A 343 22.95 -4.46 16.88
CA ILE A 343 23.18 -5.43 15.80
C ILE A 343 23.49 -6.81 16.42
N LYS A 344 24.45 -6.87 17.30
CA LYS A 344 24.87 -8.13 17.97
C LYS A 344 23.78 -8.68 18.90
N TYR A 345 23.07 -7.79 19.60
CA TYR A 345 21.99 -8.19 20.49
C TYR A 345 20.85 -8.90 19.73
N VAL A 346 20.38 -8.32 18.63
CA VAL A 346 19.36 -8.92 17.75
C VAL A 346 19.87 -10.25 17.17
N GLU A 347 21.14 -10.32 16.74
CA GLU A 347 21.73 -11.54 16.22
C GLU A 347 21.85 -12.65 17.28
N SER A 348 21.98 -12.32 18.55
CA SER A 348 22.02 -13.31 19.64
C SER A 348 20.72 -14.11 19.77
N PHE A 349 19.61 -13.60 19.23
CA PHE A 349 18.32 -14.30 19.10
C PHE A 349 18.16 -15.05 17.77
N GLY A 350 19.23 -15.18 16.97
CA GLY A 350 19.21 -15.88 15.67
C GLY A 350 18.56 -15.06 14.55
N LYS A 351 18.42 -13.75 14.72
CA LYS A 351 17.89 -12.84 13.70
C LYS A 351 19.01 -12.20 12.88
N GLN A 352 18.66 -11.56 11.78
CA GLN A 352 19.52 -10.66 11.01
C GLN A 352 19.12 -9.22 11.31
N ALA A 353 20.07 -8.38 11.66
CA ALA A 353 19.81 -6.97 11.89
C ALA A 353 19.69 -6.21 10.56
N ALA A 354 18.74 -5.28 10.54
CA ALA A 354 18.64 -4.22 9.54
C ALA A 354 18.76 -2.87 10.23
N VAL A 355 19.39 -1.90 9.56
CA VAL A 355 19.67 -0.55 10.08
C VAL A 355 19.37 0.51 9.02
N TRP A 356 18.98 1.70 9.43
CA TRP A 356 19.09 2.89 8.60
C TRP A 356 20.56 3.30 8.46
N GLY A 357 20.92 3.77 7.29
CA GLY A 357 22.28 4.21 7.03
C GLY A 357 22.58 5.55 7.71
N ALA A 358 23.53 5.57 8.65
CA ALA A 358 23.96 6.77 9.39
C ALA A 358 25.47 6.87 9.60
N LEU A 359 26.27 5.93 9.14
CA LEU A 359 27.67 5.81 9.54
C LEU A 359 28.64 6.75 8.80
N THR A 360 28.22 7.41 7.74
CA THR A 360 28.97 8.52 7.14
C THR A 360 28.76 9.80 7.95
N HIS A 361 27.52 10.06 8.38
CA HIS A 361 27.16 11.16 9.28
C HIS A 361 27.83 10.98 10.65
N ALA A 362 27.74 9.80 11.24
CA ALA A 362 28.39 9.42 12.48
C ALA A 362 29.77 8.81 12.21
N LYS A 363 30.66 9.58 11.55
CA LYS A 363 32.02 9.16 11.26
C LYS A 363 32.85 9.12 12.54
N GLY A 364 33.36 7.93 12.91
CA GLY A 364 34.12 7.69 14.15
C GLY A 364 35.02 6.48 14.07
N ASP A 365 35.71 6.21 15.18
CA ASP A 365 36.73 5.16 15.29
C ASP A 365 36.15 3.83 15.80
N THR A 366 35.05 3.86 16.59
CA THR A 366 34.38 2.67 17.08
C THR A 366 33.84 1.83 15.91
N LYS A 367 34.29 0.59 15.83
CA LYS A 367 33.88 -0.36 14.77
C LYS A 367 32.42 -0.73 14.95
N VAL A 368 31.70 -0.75 13.85
CA VAL A 368 30.32 -1.26 13.77
C VAL A 368 30.32 -2.50 12.88
N LYS A 369 29.70 -3.57 13.34
CA LYS A 369 29.58 -4.80 12.57
C LYS A 369 28.85 -4.58 11.26
N SER A 370 29.38 -5.11 10.15
CA SER A 370 28.78 -5.02 8.81
C SER A 370 28.41 -6.37 8.24
N GLU A 371 29.10 -7.45 8.66
CA GLU A 371 28.84 -8.79 8.17
C GLU A 371 27.43 -9.24 8.51
N ASN A 372 26.67 -9.72 7.51
CA ASN A 372 25.29 -10.15 7.61
C ASN A 372 24.30 -9.04 8.06
N VAL A 373 24.68 -7.76 7.92
CA VAL A 373 23.83 -6.61 8.26
C VAL A 373 23.25 -6.03 6.98
N MET A 374 21.93 -5.79 6.99
CA MET A 374 21.20 -5.09 5.94
C MET A 374 21.19 -3.60 6.27
N MET A 375 21.59 -2.74 5.32
CA MET A 375 21.56 -1.29 5.50
C MET A 375 20.62 -0.65 4.48
N HIS A 376 19.63 0.06 4.99
CA HIS A 376 18.72 0.87 4.19
C HIS A 376 19.36 2.23 3.92
N CYS A 377 19.78 2.45 2.66
CA CYS A 377 20.43 3.69 2.24
C CYS A 377 19.39 4.69 1.76
N TRP A 378 19.05 5.64 2.62
CA TRP A 378 18.01 6.64 2.40
C TRP A 378 18.58 7.98 1.97
N TYR A 379 19.69 8.43 2.56
CA TYR A 379 20.35 9.68 2.23
C TYR A 379 21.88 9.51 2.18
N ASN A 380 22.50 9.89 1.05
CA ASN A 380 23.93 9.66 0.85
C ASN A 380 24.82 10.45 1.81
N GLY A 381 24.35 11.59 2.35
CA GLY A 381 25.05 12.34 3.40
C GLY A 381 25.08 11.61 4.75
N TYR A 382 24.11 10.76 5.02
CA TYR A 382 24.09 9.91 6.22
C TYR A 382 24.85 8.60 6.03
N ALA A 383 24.73 7.99 4.84
CA ALA A 383 25.48 6.78 4.51
C ALA A 383 25.88 6.82 3.02
N ASP A 384 27.15 7.05 2.72
CA ASP A 384 27.71 6.90 1.39
C ASP A 384 27.61 5.45 0.95
N PRO A 385 26.82 5.10 -0.07
CA PRO A 385 26.57 3.72 -0.43
C PRO A 385 27.84 2.97 -0.90
N LYS A 386 28.78 3.65 -1.56
CA LYS A 386 30.03 3.03 -1.99
C LYS A 386 30.91 2.69 -0.79
N GLU A 387 30.96 3.57 0.19
CA GLU A 387 31.70 3.34 1.43
C GLU A 387 31.05 2.22 2.24
N MET A 388 29.73 2.20 2.38
CA MET A 388 29.02 1.17 3.13
C MET A 388 29.19 -0.21 2.46
N LYS A 389 29.14 -0.28 1.13
CA LYS A 389 29.47 -1.49 0.38
C LYS A 389 30.89 -1.94 0.66
N ARG A 390 31.87 -1.02 0.65
CA ARG A 390 33.29 -1.33 0.93
C ARG A 390 33.49 -1.88 2.35
N GLN A 391 32.70 -1.44 3.31
CA GLN A 391 32.69 -1.96 4.67
C GLN A 391 32.01 -3.34 4.81
N GLY A 392 31.32 -3.82 3.77
CA GLY A 392 30.71 -5.15 3.72
C GLY A 392 29.21 -5.22 4.01
N TYR A 393 28.53 -4.09 4.13
CA TYR A 393 27.06 -4.06 4.26
C TYR A 393 26.35 -4.55 3.01
N LYS A 394 25.17 -5.14 3.20
CA LYS A 394 24.22 -5.44 2.13
C LYS A 394 23.21 -4.29 2.05
N LEU A 395 23.14 -3.65 0.88
CA LEU A 395 22.43 -2.38 0.72
C LEU A 395 21.02 -2.57 0.16
N VAL A 396 20.08 -1.81 0.69
CA VAL A 396 18.74 -1.63 0.16
C VAL A 396 18.61 -0.19 -0.34
N SER A 397 18.24 -0.02 -1.60
CA SER A 397 18.01 1.29 -2.20
C SER A 397 16.64 1.84 -1.76
N ILE A 398 16.65 2.89 -0.97
CA ILE A 398 15.45 3.60 -0.49
C ILE A 398 15.69 5.12 -0.43
N PRO A 399 16.24 5.74 -1.50
CA PRO A 399 16.67 7.14 -1.49
C PRO A 399 15.49 8.11 -1.28
N ASP A 400 15.60 8.95 -0.26
CA ASP A 400 14.58 9.91 0.17
C ASP A 400 14.11 10.85 -0.94
N GLY A 401 15.04 11.42 -1.71
CA GLY A 401 14.76 12.31 -2.84
C GLY A 401 14.10 11.63 -4.06
N LEU A 402 13.85 10.31 -4.03
CA LEU A 402 13.26 9.57 -5.15
C LEU A 402 12.04 8.74 -4.75
N VAL A 403 12.05 8.12 -3.57
CA VAL A 403 11.07 7.08 -3.21
C VAL A 403 10.41 7.30 -1.84
N TYR A 404 10.57 8.46 -1.21
CA TYR A 404 9.82 8.84 -0.02
C TYR A 404 8.52 9.54 -0.40
N ILE A 405 7.41 9.03 0.13
CA ILE A 405 6.10 9.67 0.13
C ILE A 405 5.90 10.24 1.54
N VAL A 406 5.73 11.57 1.63
CA VAL A 406 5.37 12.24 2.88
C VAL A 406 4.12 13.07 2.60
N PRO A 407 2.92 12.52 2.91
CA PRO A 407 1.66 13.13 2.49
C PRO A 407 1.51 14.58 2.95
N ALA A 408 1.28 15.48 2.00
CA ALA A 408 1.05 16.91 2.22
C ALA A 408 2.18 17.68 2.94
N ALA A 409 3.39 17.15 3.04
CA ALA A 409 4.50 17.78 3.77
C ALA A 409 5.16 18.94 3.01
N GLY A 410 5.25 18.83 1.68
CA GLY A 410 5.79 19.87 0.81
C GLY A 410 7.32 19.88 0.66
N TYR A 411 8.06 19.04 1.39
CA TYR A 411 9.53 18.90 1.29
C TYR A 411 9.96 17.55 0.69
N TYR A 412 9.13 16.54 0.72
CA TYR A 412 9.25 15.30 -0.03
C TYR A 412 8.05 15.12 -0.98
N TYR A 413 8.02 14.04 -1.73
CA TYR A 413 6.92 13.77 -2.64
C TYR A 413 5.60 13.52 -1.89
N ASP A 414 4.55 14.19 -2.33
CA ASP A 414 3.17 13.84 -2.00
C ASP A 414 2.73 12.61 -2.81
N TYR A 415 3.12 12.56 -4.08
CA TYR A 415 3.02 11.41 -4.98
C TYR A 415 4.36 11.21 -5.67
N LEU A 416 4.87 9.98 -5.73
CA LEU A 416 6.14 9.72 -6.41
C LEU A 416 6.07 10.08 -7.90
N ASN A 417 7.20 10.51 -8.45
CA ASN A 417 7.36 10.65 -9.89
C ASN A 417 7.47 9.27 -10.53
N CYS A 418 6.33 8.57 -10.66
CA CYS A 418 6.26 7.21 -11.20
C CYS A 418 6.80 7.13 -12.63
N GLN A 419 6.71 8.19 -13.44
CA GLN A 419 7.27 8.20 -14.78
C GLN A 419 8.80 8.13 -14.73
N TYR A 420 9.46 8.99 -13.96
CA TYR A 420 10.90 8.94 -13.80
C TYR A 420 11.38 7.59 -13.26
N LEU A 421 10.69 7.07 -12.23
CA LEU A 421 11.02 5.78 -11.64
C LEU A 421 10.90 4.65 -12.67
N TYR A 422 9.84 4.66 -13.48
CA TYR A 422 9.62 3.62 -14.50
C TYR A 422 10.64 3.71 -15.64
N ASP A 423 10.90 4.91 -16.13
CA ASP A 423 11.75 5.11 -17.31
C ASP A 423 13.25 5.03 -16.98
N SER A 424 13.68 5.46 -15.79
CA SER A 424 15.10 5.77 -15.52
C SER A 424 15.67 5.11 -14.28
N TRP A 425 14.86 4.82 -13.24
CA TRP A 425 15.38 4.32 -11.98
C TRP A 425 15.39 2.78 -11.93
N THR A 426 16.39 2.23 -11.22
CA THR A 426 16.39 0.85 -10.73
C THR A 426 16.98 0.83 -9.31
N PRO A 427 16.83 -0.27 -8.55
CA PRO A 427 17.49 -0.42 -7.26
C PRO A 427 19.03 -0.28 -7.28
N ALA A 428 19.66 -0.39 -8.43
CA ALA A 428 21.09 -0.10 -8.60
C ALA A 428 21.43 1.40 -8.48
N GLN A 429 20.43 2.27 -8.47
CA GLN A 429 20.60 3.70 -8.18
C GLN A 429 20.21 3.96 -6.72
N ILE A 430 21.18 4.41 -5.90
CA ILE A 430 21.01 4.81 -4.52
C ILE A 430 21.36 6.31 -4.40
N GLY A 431 20.34 7.14 -4.37
CA GLY A 431 20.52 8.59 -4.45
C GLY A 431 21.19 9.02 -5.74
N ASN A 432 22.35 9.66 -5.65
CA ASN A 432 23.19 10.07 -6.80
C ASN A 432 24.23 9.00 -7.21
N GLU A 433 24.34 7.89 -6.49
CA GLU A 433 25.28 6.81 -6.80
C GLU A 433 24.63 5.71 -7.65
N LYS A 434 25.40 5.19 -8.61
CA LYS A 434 24.99 4.09 -9.48
C LYS A 434 25.91 2.89 -9.34
N PHE A 435 25.31 1.70 -9.33
CA PHE A 435 25.97 0.40 -9.28
C PHE A 435 25.56 -0.43 -10.50
N GLU A 436 26.26 -1.54 -10.71
CA GLU A 436 25.86 -2.51 -11.72
C GLU A 436 24.54 -3.20 -11.33
N GLU A 437 23.68 -3.50 -12.30
CA GLU A 437 22.36 -4.13 -12.10
C GLU A 437 22.42 -5.46 -11.30
N ASN A 438 23.52 -6.18 -11.38
CA ASN A 438 23.73 -7.48 -10.72
C ASN A 438 24.74 -7.40 -9.58
N ASP A 439 25.01 -6.23 -9.06
CA ASP A 439 25.91 -6.08 -7.92
C ASP A 439 25.35 -6.82 -6.71
N SER A 440 26.10 -7.82 -6.24
CA SER A 440 25.67 -8.70 -5.15
C SER A 440 25.53 -8.00 -3.78
N ALA A 441 26.03 -6.78 -3.65
CA ALA A 441 25.84 -5.96 -2.47
C ALA A 441 24.46 -5.30 -2.44
N ILE A 442 23.82 -5.09 -3.62
CA ILE A 442 22.51 -4.45 -3.74
C ILE A 442 21.43 -5.51 -3.66
N LEU A 443 20.73 -5.57 -2.54
CA LEU A 443 19.65 -6.54 -2.32
C LEU A 443 18.40 -6.24 -3.14
N GLY A 444 18.12 -4.95 -3.35
CA GLY A 444 16.96 -4.48 -4.07
C GLY A 444 16.53 -3.08 -3.67
N GLY A 445 15.26 -2.75 -3.89
CA GLY A 445 14.71 -1.43 -3.63
C GLY A 445 13.42 -1.44 -2.83
N MET A 446 13.20 -0.34 -2.11
CA MET A 446 12.00 -0.06 -1.35
C MET A 446 11.54 1.38 -1.61
N PHE A 447 10.28 1.65 -1.34
CA PHE A 447 9.78 3.00 -1.12
C PHE A 447 9.21 3.11 0.30
N ALA A 448 9.03 4.34 0.77
CA ALA A 448 8.52 4.59 2.11
C ALA A 448 7.31 5.51 2.09
N VAL A 449 6.40 5.32 3.05
CA VAL A 449 5.38 6.30 3.42
C VAL A 449 5.64 6.72 4.86
N TRP A 450 6.03 7.97 5.03
CA TRP A 450 6.22 8.60 6.32
C TRP A 450 5.04 9.52 6.64
N ASN A 451 4.58 9.48 7.87
CA ASN A 451 3.46 10.28 8.36
C ASN A 451 3.94 11.45 9.24
N ASP A 452 5.00 12.15 8.81
CA ASP A 452 5.71 13.20 9.57
C ASP A 452 4.80 14.25 10.17
N HIS A 453 3.76 14.65 9.45
CA HIS A 453 2.79 15.62 9.91
C HIS A 453 1.61 14.93 10.58
N ALA A 454 1.85 14.28 11.72
CA ALA A 454 0.79 13.67 12.52
C ALA A 454 -0.35 14.67 12.77
N GLY A 455 -1.58 14.25 12.49
CA GLY A 455 -2.75 15.10 12.65
C GLY A 455 -3.07 16.03 11.46
N ASN A 456 -2.49 15.81 10.29
CA ASN A 456 -2.72 16.63 9.08
C ASN A 456 -4.00 16.29 8.29
N GLY A 457 -4.89 15.46 8.83
CA GLY A 457 -6.16 15.06 8.19
C GLY A 457 -6.01 14.01 7.07
N ILE A 458 -4.81 13.55 6.78
CA ILE A 458 -4.55 12.46 5.82
C ILE A 458 -5.14 11.16 6.39
N THR A 459 -6.06 10.57 5.64
CA THR A 459 -6.69 9.28 5.98
C THR A 459 -5.88 8.11 5.43
N VAL A 460 -6.21 6.89 5.87
CA VAL A 460 -5.64 5.66 5.26
C VAL A 460 -6.01 5.57 3.78
N LYS A 461 -7.17 6.11 3.37
CA LYS A 461 -7.58 6.18 1.96
C LYS A 461 -6.70 7.14 1.15
N ASP A 462 -6.30 8.27 1.72
CA ASP A 462 -5.36 9.21 1.10
C ASP A 462 -3.95 8.60 0.98
N ILE A 463 -3.51 7.86 2.00
CA ILE A 463 -2.25 7.10 1.95
C ILE A 463 -2.31 6.06 0.83
N HIS A 464 -3.41 5.32 0.75
CA HIS A 464 -3.61 4.30 -0.28
C HIS A 464 -3.54 4.87 -1.70
N ASP A 465 -4.19 6.00 -1.95
CA ASP A 465 -4.17 6.69 -3.26
C ASP A 465 -2.73 7.09 -3.69
N ARG A 466 -1.86 7.39 -2.72
CA ARG A 466 -0.45 7.73 -2.95
C ARG A 466 0.44 6.52 -3.16
N LEU A 467 0.26 5.51 -2.31
CA LEU A 467 1.16 4.35 -2.32
C LEU A 467 0.88 3.36 -3.46
N PHE A 468 -0.38 3.21 -3.88
CA PHE A 468 -0.73 2.14 -4.82
C PHE A 468 -0.07 2.32 -6.21
N PRO A 469 -0.03 3.52 -6.84
CA PRO A 469 0.77 3.75 -8.04
C PRO A 469 2.27 3.48 -7.86
N ALA A 470 2.82 3.86 -6.70
CA ALA A 470 4.22 3.62 -6.36
C ALA A 470 4.52 2.12 -6.25
N LEU A 471 3.66 1.36 -5.56
CA LEU A 471 3.76 -0.09 -5.42
C LEU A 471 3.81 -0.79 -6.78
N GLN A 472 2.90 -0.45 -7.70
CA GLN A 472 2.88 -1.02 -9.05
C GLN A 472 4.16 -0.67 -9.83
N THR A 473 4.62 0.57 -9.73
CA THR A 473 5.81 1.06 -10.45
C THR A 473 7.10 0.41 -9.94
N LEU A 474 7.32 0.40 -8.62
CA LEU A 474 8.52 -0.21 -8.05
C LEU A 474 8.51 -1.73 -8.20
N SER A 475 7.34 -2.36 -8.10
CA SER A 475 7.17 -3.78 -8.44
C SER A 475 7.73 -4.09 -9.82
N ALA A 476 7.33 -3.32 -10.85
CA ALA A 476 7.84 -3.48 -12.21
C ALA A 476 9.36 -3.33 -12.24
N LYS A 477 9.91 -2.27 -11.68
CA LYS A 477 11.35 -1.96 -11.73
C LYS A 477 12.22 -2.93 -10.93
N CYS A 478 11.79 -3.33 -9.75
CA CYS A 478 12.54 -4.30 -8.96
C CYS A 478 12.50 -5.71 -9.56
N TRP A 479 11.45 -6.04 -10.32
CA TRP A 479 11.34 -7.34 -10.99
C TRP A 479 12.09 -7.38 -12.31
N THR A 480 11.91 -6.38 -13.19
CA THR A 480 12.51 -6.37 -14.53
C THR A 480 13.93 -5.79 -14.58
N GLY A 481 14.31 -4.95 -13.62
CA GLY A 481 15.51 -4.11 -13.71
C GLY A 481 15.29 -2.97 -14.72
N ALA A 482 16.34 -2.64 -15.49
CA ALA A 482 16.29 -1.58 -16.50
C ALA A 482 15.41 -1.95 -17.72
N ALA A 483 15.25 -3.24 -18.01
CA ALA A 483 14.60 -3.71 -19.22
C ALA A 483 13.08 -3.76 -19.13
N THR A 484 12.40 -2.63 -19.32
CA THR A 484 10.95 -2.57 -19.55
C THR A 484 10.62 -2.54 -21.03
N SER A 485 9.58 -3.26 -21.47
CA SER A 485 9.18 -3.32 -22.89
C SER A 485 8.00 -2.42 -23.24
N PHE A 486 7.27 -1.94 -22.26
CA PHE A 486 6.18 -0.97 -22.46
C PHE A 486 6.65 0.45 -22.18
N SER A 487 6.12 1.44 -22.90
CA SER A 487 6.28 2.84 -22.51
C SER A 487 5.54 3.13 -21.19
N PHE A 488 5.98 4.13 -20.43
CA PHE A 488 5.28 4.54 -19.22
C PHE A 488 3.82 4.91 -19.49
N GLU A 489 3.51 5.58 -20.58
CA GLU A 489 2.13 5.92 -20.95
C GLU A 489 1.26 4.66 -21.09
N LYS A 490 1.76 3.63 -21.79
CA LYS A 490 1.05 2.36 -21.94
C LYS A 490 0.91 1.65 -20.60
N PHE A 491 1.99 1.58 -19.80
CA PHE A 491 1.98 1.03 -18.45
C PHE A 491 0.96 1.75 -17.57
N ASN A 492 1.01 3.08 -17.49
CA ASN A 492 0.13 3.89 -16.63
C ASN A 492 -1.35 3.75 -17.01
N ARG A 493 -1.66 3.63 -18.30
CA ARG A 493 -3.04 3.37 -18.76
C ARG A 493 -3.51 1.96 -18.39
N LEU A 494 -2.68 0.94 -18.60
CA LEU A 494 -3.09 -0.45 -18.40
C LEU A 494 -3.12 -0.87 -16.93
N ARG A 495 -2.25 -0.30 -16.05
CA ARG A 495 -2.27 -0.59 -14.63
C ARG A 495 -3.60 -0.22 -13.95
N LEU A 496 -4.30 0.80 -14.48
CA LEU A 496 -5.59 1.24 -13.94
C LEU A 496 -6.73 0.21 -14.17
N ALA A 497 -6.55 -0.72 -15.11
CA ALA A 497 -7.52 -1.78 -15.37
C ALA A 497 -7.35 -2.99 -14.43
N LEU A 498 -6.23 -3.09 -13.71
CA LEU A 498 -6.00 -4.16 -12.75
C LEU A 498 -6.61 -3.82 -11.38
N SER A 499 -7.12 -4.83 -10.70
CA SER A 499 -7.56 -4.74 -9.30
C SER A 499 -6.36 -4.49 -8.37
N GLU A 500 -6.63 -4.05 -7.16
CA GLU A 500 -5.59 -3.93 -6.13
C GLU A 500 -5.05 -5.30 -5.72
N ALA A 501 -5.95 -6.24 -5.49
CA ALA A 501 -5.73 -7.68 -5.35
C ALA A 501 -7.09 -8.39 -5.35
N PRO A 502 -7.13 -9.75 -5.42
CA PRO A 502 -8.36 -10.50 -5.17
C PRO A 502 -9.00 -10.12 -3.82
N ALA A 503 -10.31 -9.81 -3.84
CA ALA A 503 -11.10 -9.32 -2.70
C ALA A 503 -10.57 -8.06 -2.00
N VAL A 504 -9.74 -7.26 -2.65
CA VAL A 504 -9.22 -5.99 -2.12
C VAL A 504 -9.66 -4.83 -3.03
N ASN A 505 -10.26 -3.81 -2.42
CA ASN A 505 -10.65 -2.56 -3.08
C ASN A 505 -10.61 -1.41 -2.06
N GLU A 506 -9.42 -1.08 -1.59
CA GLU A 506 -9.19 -0.03 -0.59
C GLU A 506 -9.47 1.37 -1.16
N ALA A 507 -9.24 1.57 -2.46
CA ALA A 507 -9.59 2.81 -3.15
C ALA A 507 -11.10 3.00 -3.34
N ALA A 508 -11.94 2.02 -2.98
CA ALA A 508 -13.39 2.03 -3.24
C ALA A 508 -13.73 2.37 -4.71
N ARG A 509 -12.96 1.76 -5.63
CA ARG A 509 -13.18 1.95 -7.08
C ARG A 509 -14.40 1.20 -7.54
N TRP A 510 -15.24 1.88 -8.30
CA TRP A 510 -16.37 1.27 -8.95
C TRP A 510 -16.01 0.83 -10.37
N GLN A 511 -16.70 -0.19 -10.86
CA GLN A 511 -16.60 -0.59 -12.27
C GLN A 511 -17.07 0.56 -13.16
N LYS A 512 -16.39 0.75 -14.27
CA LYS A 512 -16.73 1.82 -15.24
C LYS A 512 -18.19 1.76 -15.63
N GLY A 513 -18.88 2.89 -15.48
CA GLY A 513 -20.31 3.03 -15.83
C GLY A 513 -21.28 2.57 -14.72
N LYS A 514 -20.78 2.02 -13.61
CA LYS A 514 -21.62 1.71 -12.44
C LYS A 514 -22.22 3.00 -11.87
N GLN A 515 -23.51 2.95 -11.55
CA GLN A 515 -24.24 4.02 -10.88
C GLN A 515 -25.14 3.42 -9.80
N LEU A 516 -25.29 4.14 -8.69
CA LEU A 516 -26.33 3.89 -7.70
C LEU A 516 -27.45 4.91 -7.94
N ARG A 517 -28.72 4.46 -7.96
CA ARG A 517 -29.90 5.31 -8.06
C ARG A 517 -30.92 4.88 -7.01
N ILE A 518 -31.39 5.85 -6.22
CA ILE A 518 -32.44 5.62 -5.21
C ILE A 518 -33.50 6.70 -5.44
N GLU A 519 -34.74 6.30 -5.72
CA GLU A 519 -35.85 7.24 -5.97
C GLU A 519 -36.20 8.02 -4.72
N THR A 520 -36.36 7.32 -3.59
CA THR A 520 -36.59 7.92 -2.27
C THR A 520 -35.66 7.25 -1.26
N LEU A 521 -34.85 8.04 -0.58
CA LEU A 521 -33.95 7.56 0.46
C LEU A 521 -34.71 7.53 1.80
N ASN A 522 -34.83 6.35 2.38
CA ASN A 522 -35.49 6.19 3.67
C ASN A 522 -34.44 6.18 4.82
N PRO A 523 -34.80 6.72 5.98
CA PRO A 523 -33.97 6.60 7.19
C PRO A 523 -33.61 5.14 7.49
N GLY A 524 -32.35 4.88 7.85
CA GLY A 524 -31.85 3.55 8.16
C GLY A 524 -31.65 2.62 6.98
N GLN A 525 -31.93 3.05 5.74
CA GLN A 525 -31.80 2.23 4.53
C GLN A 525 -30.34 1.86 4.25
N THR A 526 -30.08 0.60 3.94
CA THR A 526 -28.80 0.14 3.39
C THR A 526 -28.80 0.26 1.87
N THR A 527 -27.68 0.66 1.26
CA THR A 527 -27.61 0.88 -0.18
C THR A 527 -27.06 -0.31 -0.95
N GLY A 528 -26.45 -1.28 -0.28
CA GLY A 528 -25.68 -2.37 -0.88
C GLY A 528 -24.24 -1.99 -1.26
N GLU A 529 -23.87 -0.71 -1.17
CA GLU A 529 -22.53 -0.20 -1.41
C GLU A 529 -21.93 0.31 -0.11
N LYS A 530 -20.65 0.04 0.15
CA LYS A 530 -19.99 0.57 1.35
C LYS A 530 -19.64 2.04 1.20
N GLU A 531 -19.00 2.37 0.09
CA GLU A 531 -18.45 3.71 -0.19
C GLU A 531 -18.17 3.89 -1.69
N VAL A 532 -17.91 5.10 -2.11
CA VAL A 532 -17.41 5.43 -3.45
C VAL A 532 -16.11 6.24 -3.31
N GLY A 533 -15.04 5.77 -3.98
CA GLY A 533 -13.72 6.38 -3.97
C GLY A 533 -13.64 7.67 -4.80
N TYR A 534 -12.47 8.30 -4.76
CA TYR A 534 -12.23 9.58 -5.41
C TYR A 534 -12.68 9.66 -6.88
N GLY A 535 -13.01 10.86 -7.33
CA GLY A 535 -13.62 11.12 -8.62
C GLY A 535 -15.15 10.95 -8.62
N TYR A 536 -15.78 10.97 -7.44
CA TYR A 536 -17.21 10.75 -7.33
C TYR A 536 -18.04 12.03 -7.48
N ARG A 537 -19.34 11.80 -7.78
CA ARG A 537 -20.43 12.76 -7.63
C ARG A 537 -21.64 12.07 -6.97
N VAL A 538 -22.08 12.61 -5.84
CA VAL A 538 -23.29 12.23 -5.12
C VAL A 538 -24.26 13.38 -5.25
N GLU A 539 -25.45 13.16 -5.84
CA GLU A 539 -26.45 14.17 -6.07
C GLU A 539 -27.81 13.69 -5.54
N PHE A 540 -28.57 14.58 -4.92
CA PHE A 540 -29.93 14.29 -4.44
C PHE A 540 -30.73 15.58 -4.26
N THR A 541 -32.06 15.46 -4.30
CA THR A 541 -32.96 16.56 -3.94
C THR A 541 -33.44 16.35 -2.52
N ILE A 542 -33.40 17.40 -1.70
CA ILE A 542 -33.83 17.40 -0.30
C ILE A 542 -34.85 18.50 -0.05
N GLU A 543 -35.97 18.13 0.58
CA GLU A 543 -36.89 19.07 1.24
C GLU A 543 -36.57 19.07 2.74
N GLY A 544 -36.00 20.16 3.18
CA GLY A 544 -35.40 20.27 4.52
C GLY A 544 -36.42 20.17 5.65
N ALA A 545 -36.08 19.43 6.69
CA ALA A 545 -36.74 19.41 7.98
C ALA A 545 -35.92 20.11 9.06
N ASP A 546 -36.43 20.18 10.27
CA ASP A 546 -35.67 20.65 11.44
C ASP A 546 -34.80 19.49 11.97
N GLU A 547 -33.59 19.42 11.44
CA GLU A 547 -32.64 18.36 11.78
C GLU A 547 -31.86 18.71 13.04
N PRO A 548 -31.85 17.83 14.05
CA PRO A 548 -31.00 18.02 15.22
C PRO A 548 -29.50 17.89 14.83
N LYS A 549 -28.65 18.52 15.64
CA LYS A 549 -27.21 18.35 15.52
C LYS A 549 -26.83 16.88 15.65
N GLY A 550 -25.89 16.40 14.79
CA GLY A 550 -25.48 15.02 14.69
C GLY A 550 -26.32 14.18 13.73
N THR A 551 -27.28 14.78 13.00
CA THR A 551 -28.08 14.05 11.99
C THR A 551 -27.21 13.60 10.83
N VAL A 552 -27.17 12.29 10.63
CA VAL A 552 -26.37 11.62 9.60
C VAL A 552 -27.17 11.46 8.30
N LEU A 553 -26.56 11.75 7.16
CA LEU A 553 -27.10 11.39 5.85
C LEU A 553 -26.68 9.96 5.47
N PHE A 554 -25.37 9.71 5.43
CA PHE A 554 -24.79 8.41 5.14
C PHE A 554 -23.60 8.13 6.07
N SER A 555 -23.41 6.85 6.39
CA SER A 555 -22.24 6.37 7.14
C SER A 555 -21.66 5.11 6.51
N SER A 556 -20.37 4.89 6.77
CA SER A 556 -19.62 3.64 6.54
C SER A 556 -18.70 3.40 7.74
N ASP A 557 -17.91 2.31 7.69
CA ASP A 557 -16.90 2.07 8.72
C ASP A 557 -15.80 3.15 8.74
N ASN A 558 -15.59 3.87 7.62
CA ASN A 558 -14.49 4.83 7.45
C ASN A 558 -14.90 6.29 7.62
N ALA A 559 -16.16 6.63 7.36
CA ALA A 559 -16.60 8.03 7.38
C ALA A 559 -18.09 8.19 7.69
N THR A 560 -18.46 9.39 8.09
CA THR A 560 -19.85 9.82 8.28
C THR A 560 -20.07 11.14 7.55
N PHE A 561 -21.11 11.23 6.72
CA PHE A 561 -21.58 12.48 6.12
C PHE A 561 -22.85 12.94 6.83
N TYR A 562 -22.83 14.17 7.34
CA TYR A 562 -23.89 14.77 8.15
C TYR A 562 -24.78 15.71 7.33
N LEU A 563 -26.10 15.64 7.53
CA LEU A 563 -27.04 16.71 7.17
C LEU A 563 -26.93 17.89 8.14
N ALA A 564 -26.68 17.59 9.42
CA ALA A 564 -26.44 18.57 10.47
C ALA A 564 -25.27 18.04 11.34
N ASP A 565 -24.09 18.61 11.23
CA ASP A 565 -22.93 18.18 11.98
C ASP A 565 -23.12 18.36 13.51
N PRO A 566 -22.41 17.60 14.35
CA PRO A 566 -22.62 17.60 15.80
C PRO A 566 -22.20 18.91 16.50
N GLU A 567 -21.36 19.73 15.87
CA GLU A 567 -20.89 21.00 16.49
C GLU A 567 -21.74 22.19 16.08
N SER A 568 -21.93 22.39 14.77
CA SER A 568 -22.58 23.60 14.24
C SER A 568 -23.98 23.35 13.67
N GLY A 569 -24.34 22.12 13.32
CA GLY A 569 -25.58 21.78 12.62
C GLY A 569 -25.57 22.17 11.13
N GLN A 570 -24.38 22.36 10.54
CA GLN A 570 -24.17 22.55 9.10
C GLN A 570 -23.97 21.22 8.39
N LEU A 571 -24.03 21.22 7.06
CA LEU A 571 -23.55 20.07 6.28
C LEU A 571 -22.07 19.82 6.58
N GLY A 572 -21.68 18.57 6.72
CA GLY A 572 -20.30 18.25 6.99
C GLY A 572 -19.99 16.76 6.89
N PHE A 573 -18.76 16.40 7.15
CA PHE A 573 -18.34 15.00 7.22
C PHE A 573 -17.24 14.80 8.27
N ALA A 574 -17.21 13.62 8.82
CA ALA A 574 -16.16 13.20 9.74
C ALA A 574 -15.52 11.89 9.30
N HIS A 575 -14.23 11.80 9.47
CA HIS A 575 -13.42 10.60 9.31
C HIS A 575 -12.22 10.68 10.24
N GLU A 576 -11.78 9.55 10.76
CA GLU A 576 -10.58 9.46 11.60
C GLU A 576 -10.47 10.56 12.68
N GLY A 577 -11.58 10.81 13.40
CA GLY A 577 -11.61 11.80 14.47
C GLY A 577 -11.66 13.28 14.03
N TYR A 578 -11.68 13.57 12.74
CA TYR A 578 -11.72 14.93 12.19
C TYR A 578 -13.09 15.28 11.65
N LEU A 579 -13.61 16.46 12.04
CA LEU A 579 -14.84 17.05 11.52
C LEU A 579 -14.53 18.16 10.52
N ASN A 580 -15.08 18.04 9.31
CA ASN A 580 -15.02 19.04 8.26
C ASN A 580 -16.41 19.55 7.95
N LYS A 581 -16.60 20.88 7.90
CA LYS A 581 -17.91 21.54 7.79
C LYS A 581 -17.95 22.43 6.56
N PHE A 582 -19.07 22.36 5.83
CA PHE A 582 -19.43 23.38 4.84
C PHE A 582 -20.16 24.53 5.52
N ASN A 583 -19.94 25.76 5.07
CA ASN A 583 -20.72 26.91 5.54
C ASN A 583 -22.11 26.93 4.86
N TYR A 584 -22.87 25.85 5.11
CA TYR A 584 -24.17 25.64 4.51
C TYR A 584 -25.08 24.79 5.43
N ARG A 585 -26.35 25.21 5.56
CA ARG A 585 -27.41 24.47 6.24
C ARG A 585 -28.62 24.37 5.30
N VAL A 586 -29.27 23.23 5.25
CA VAL A 586 -30.57 23.11 4.58
C VAL A 586 -31.66 23.73 5.44
N GLU A 587 -32.37 24.71 4.89
CA GLU A 587 -33.43 25.39 5.61
C GLU A 587 -34.71 24.53 5.64
N LYS A 588 -35.43 24.57 6.77
CA LYS A 588 -36.73 23.89 6.95
C LYS A 588 -37.73 24.34 5.87
N GLY A 589 -38.42 23.39 5.25
CA GLY A 589 -39.41 23.60 4.19
C GLY A 589 -38.82 24.03 2.84
N LYS A 590 -37.54 24.18 2.72
CA LYS A 590 -36.88 24.54 1.47
C LYS A 590 -36.51 23.30 0.67
N LYS A 591 -36.87 23.28 -0.59
CA LYS A 591 -36.48 22.19 -1.53
C LYS A 591 -35.30 22.65 -2.35
N VAL A 592 -34.20 21.90 -2.27
CA VAL A 592 -32.95 22.19 -2.99
C VAL A 592 -32.33 20.91 -3.54
N THR A 593 -31.56 21.03 -4.61
CA THR A 593 -30.73 19.93 -5.13
C THR A 593 -29.29 20.12 -4.66
N LEU A 594 -28.79 19.16 -3.90
CA LEU A 594 -27.41 19.15 -3.43
C LEU A 594 -26.59 18.16 -4.26
N ALA A 595 -25.35 18.54 -4.55
CA ALA A 595 -24.38 17.60 -5.07
C ALA A 595 -23.05 17.74 -4.35
N ILE A 596 -22.47 16.62 -3.95
CA ILE A 596 -21.14 16.52 -3.33
C ILE A 596 -20.22 15.84 -4.34
N THR A 597 -19.08 16.48 -4.62
CA THR A 597 -18.02 15.87 -5.42
C THR A 597 -16.75 15.81 -4.59
N GLY A 598 -15.97 14.76 -4.78
CA GLY A 598 -14.69 14.62 -4.11
C GLY A 598 -13.64 14.02 -5.02
N ASP A 599 -12.44 14.54 -4.90
CA ASP A 599 -11.23 14.00 -5.48
C ASP A 599 -10.15 13.88 -4.38
N ASN A 600 -8.95 13.48 -4.74
CA ASN A 600 -7.83 13.30 -3.81
C ASN A 600 -7.19 14.63 -3.33
N ARG A 601 -7.85 15.78 -3.55
CA ARG A 601 -7.38 17.11 -3.14
C ARG A 601 -8.43 17.88 -2.35
N LYS A 602 -9.71 17.65 -2.63
CA LYS A 602 -10.81 18.46 -2.10
C LYS A 602 -12.15 17.77 -2.12
N THR A 603 -13.05 18.29 -1.32
CA THR A 603 -14.49 17.95 -1.32
C THR A 603 -15.30 19.21 -1.58
N SER A 604 -16.21 19.17 -2.56
CA SER A 604 -16.97 20.36 -3.00
C SER A 604 -18.46 20.16 -2.87
N LEU A 605 -19.15 21.20 -2.43
CA LEU A 605 -20.60 21.27 -2.33
C LEU A 605 -21.19 22.14 -3.45
N TYR A 606 -22.19 21.61 -4.13
CA TYR A 606 -23.01 22.34 -5.11
C TYR A 606 -24.45 22.42 -4.58
N VAL A 607 -25.08 23.58 -4.75
CA VAL A 607 -26.48 23.83 -4.42
C VAL A 607 -27.18 24.30 -5.71
N ASP A 608 -28.25 23.62 -6.13
CA ASP A 608 -28.99 23.89 -7.36
C ASP A 608 -28.08 24.05 -8.60
N GLY A 609 -27.09 23.13 -8.71
CA GLY A 609 -26.12 23.07 -9.78
C GLY A 609 -24.98 24.09 -9.72
N LYS A 610 -24.99 25.03 -8.77
CA LYS A 610 -23.95 26.04 -8.60
C LYS A 610 -22.97 25.65 -7.49
N LEU A 611 -21.66 25.80 -7.73
CA LEU A 611 -20.65 25.61 -6.70
C LEU A 611 -20.91 26.56 -5.53
N ARG A 612 -21.13 26.01 -4.36
CA ARG A 612 -21.39 26.76 -3.13
C ARG A 612 -20.10 26.92 -2.31
N GLU A 613 -19.34 25.85 -2.15
CA GLU A 613 -18.12 25.84 -1.35
C GLU A 613 -17.20 24.69 -1.74
N GLU A 614 -15.92 24.91 -1.57
CA GLU A 614 -14.86 23.95 -1.84
C GLU A 614 -13.96 23.82 -0.62
N LEU A 615 -13.91 22.61 -0.06
CA LEU A 615 -13.06 22.28 1.07
C LEU A 615 -11.73 21.73 0.55
N GLY A 616 -10.84 22.62 0.13
CA GLY A 616 -9.46 22.30 -0.21
C GLY A 616 -8.56 22.24 1.02
N PRO A 617 -7.22 22.04 0.85
CA PRO A 617 -6.28 22.04 1.95
C PRO A 617 -6.31 23.31 2.77
N LEU A 618 -6.17 23.20 4.10
CA LEU A 618 -5.96 24.31 5.00
C LEU A 618 -4.50 24.34 5.45
N THR A 619 -3.94 25.54 5.63
CA THR A 619 -2.66 25.70 6.31
C THR A 619 -2.90 25.73 7.81
N LEU A 620 -2.23 24.84 8.52
CA LEU A 620 -2.26 24.75 9.97
C LEU A 620 -0.93 25.22 10.54
N TYR A 621 -0.99 25.68 11.78
CA TYR A 621 0.18 26.08 12.53
C TYR A 621 0.31 25.37 13.88
N ALA A 622 -0.76 24.69 14.32
CA ALA A 622 -0.77 23.93 15.55
C ALA A 622 -1.83 22.84 15.54
N MET A 623 -1.74 21.93 16.50
CA MET A 623 -2.69 20.84 16.74
C MET A 623 -3.27 20.93 18.15
N GLN A 624 -4.53 20.58 18.29
CA GLN A 624 -5.22 20.48 19.57
C GLN A 624 -5.87 19.09 19.69
N GLN A 625 -5.63 18.44 20.82
CA GLN A 625 -6.29 17.17 21.09
C GLN A 625 -7.80 17.36 21.25
N LYS A 626 -8.57 16.45 20.66
CA LYS A 626 -10.03 16.37 20.76
C LYS A 626 -10.45 15.08 21.44
N ASP A 627 -11.62 15.11 22.03
CA ASP A 627 -12.28 13.90 22.52
C ASP A 627 -12.83 13.09 21.34
N LEU A 628 -12.34 11.88 21.16
CA LEU A 628 -12.78 10.96 20.11
C LEU A 628 -14.27 10.61 20.21
N ALA A 629 -14.85 10.61 21.40
CA ALA A 629 -16.26 10.30 21.60
C ALA A 629 -17.17 11.26 20.83
N THR A 630 -16.73 12.50 20.59
CA THR A 630 -17.47 13.51 19.80
C THR A 630 -17.72 13.04 18.36
N PHE A 631 -16.85 12.21 17.80
CA PHE A 631 -16.89 11.75 16.41
C PHE A 631 -17.42 10.33 16.25
N GLN A 632 -17.67 9.62 17.33
CA GLN A 632 -18.18 8.24 17.35
C GLN A 632 -17.33 7.25 16.52
N LYS A 633 -16.07 7.53 16.35
CA LYS A 633 -15.14 6.69 15.61
C LYS A 633 -13.98 6.31 16.50
N SER A 634 -13.65 5.05 16.51
CA SER A 634 -12.36 4.57 16.99
C SER A 634 -11.31 5.01 16.00
N ASP A 635 -10.62 6.08 16.31
CA ASP A 635 -9.65 6.62 15.39
C ASP A 635 -8.32 6.82 16.09
N ALA A 636 -7.30 6.54 15.35
CA ALA A 636 -5.95 6.62 15.81
C ALA A 636 -5.50 8.04 16.18
N THR A 637 -6.17 9.07 15.67
CA THR A 637 -5.71 10.43 15.82
C THR A 637 -6.82 11.32 16.35
N ALA A 638 -6.81 11.61 17.64
CA ALA A 638 -7.74 12.54 18.29
C ALA A 638 -7.34 14.00 18.14
N TRP A 639 -6.42 14.32 17.28
CA TRP A 639 -5.91 15.67 17.06
C TRP A 639 -6.78 16.44 16.07
N GLN A 640 -7.06 17.71 16.39
CA GLN A 640 -7.81 18.62 15.53
C GLN A 640 -6.99 19.84 15.16
N PRO A 641 -7.17 20.39 13.96
CA PRO A 641 -6.44 21.56 13.51
C PRO A 641 -6.83 22.81 14.29
N VAL A 642 -5.81 23.60 14.64
CA VAL A 642 -5.98 24.96 15.16
C VAL A 642 -5.28 25.91 14.22
N VAL A 643 -6.05 26.79 13.58
CA VAL A 643 -5.50 27.77 12.64
C VAL A 643 -5.18 29.06 13.38
N TYR A 644 -3.91 29.34 13.63
CA TYR A 644 -3.37 30.59 14.14
C TYR A 644 -1.95 30.79 13.58
N ASN A 645 -1.27 31.88 13.86
CA ASN A 645 -0.01 32.25 13.21
C ASN A 645 1.24 32.04 14.07
N PRO A 646 1.72 30.83 14.31
CA PRO A 646 3.10 30.56 14.72
C PRO A 646 4.03 30.41 13.52
N SER A 647 5.32 30.18 13.78
CA SER A 647 6.33 30.04 12.74
C SER A 647 6.24 28.76 11.92
N ALA A 648 5.69 27.70 12.49
CA ALA A 648 5.56 26.39 11.84
C ALA A 648 4.24 26.25 11.09
N LYS A 649 4.24 25.54 9.97
CA LYS A 649 3.03 25.28 9.17
C LYS A 649 3.02 23.86 8.60
N MET A 650 1.83 23.27 8.52
CA MET A 650 1.55 22.06 7.76
C MET A 650 0.27 22.24 6.92
N HIS A 651 0.03 21.38 5.96
CA HIS A 651 -1.21 21.36 5.20
C HIS A 651 -2.14 20.28 5.73
N TYR A 652 -3.31 20.69 6.16
CA TYR A 652 -4.39 19.81 6.60
C TYR A 652 -5.31 19.49 5.42
N GLN A 653 -5.50 18.20 5.13
CA GLN A 653 -6.32 17.73 4.01
C GLN A 653 -7.79 17.59 4.41
N ARG A 654 -8.71 17.96 3.49
CA ARG A 654 -10.17 17.85 3.67
C ARG A 654 -10.79 17.05 2.51
N THR A 655 -10.25 15.88 2.29
CA THR A 655 -10.70 14.89 1.31
C THR A 655 -11.73 13.96 1.93
N LEU A 656 -12.55 13.30 1.12
CA LEU A 656 -13.54 12.32 1.57
C LEU A 656 -13.72 11.22 0.54
N VAL A 657 -13.51 9.98 0.94
CA VAL A 657 -14.12 8.81 0.28
C VAL A 657 -15.56 8.75 0.80
N PHE A 658 -16.54 8.90 -0.09
CA PHE A 658 -17.92 9.17 0.34
C PHE A 658 -18.59 7.90 0.89
N PRO A 659 -19.10 7.94 2.14
CA PRO A 659 -19.75 6.80 2.77
C PRO A 659 -21.13 6.53 2.14
N LEU A 660 -21.48 5.25 1.95
CA LEU A 660 -22.76 4.86 1.34
C LEU A 660 -23.42 3.67 2.02
N GLN A 661 -22.77 3.05 3.02
CA GLN A 661 -23.23 1.76 3.55
C GLN A 661 -24.65 1.82 4.12
N LYS A 662 -24.95 2.89 4.90
CA LYS A 662 -26.22 3.04 5.56
C LYS A 662 -26.65 4.52 5.62
N ALA A 663 -27.93 4.78 5.30
CA ALA A 663 -28.56 6.06 5.56
C ALA A 663 -28.73 6.25 7.07
N GLY A 664 -28.59 7.48 7.53
CA GLY A 664 -28.83 7.84 8.92
C GLY A 664 -30.31 7.94 9.27
N ASP A 665 -30.55 8.45 10.46
CA ASP A 665 -31.91 8.70 10.97
C ASP A 665 -32.20 10.22 10.83
N PHE A 666 -32.83 10.61 9.73
CA PHE A 666 -33.14 12.00 9.36
C PHE A 666 -34.66 12.20 9.17
N LYS A 667 -35.11 13.46 9.25
CA LYS A 667 -36.53 13.86 9.10
C LYS A 667 -36.84 14.45 7.71
N SER A 668 -35.82 14.94 7.01
CA SER A 668 -35.95 15.56 5.71
C SER A 668 -36.41 14.55 4.65
N HIS A 669 -37.18 15.02 3.65
CA HIS A 669 -37.55 14.18 2.51
C HIS A 669 -36.47 14.22 1.42
N ILE A 670 -35.87 13.09 1.13
CA ILE A 670 -34.74 12.97 0.20
C ILE A 670 -35.09 12.07 -0.97
N THR A 671 -34.96 12.60 -2.18
CA THR A 671 -35.33 11.91 -3.43
C THR A 671 -34.26 12.04 -4.50
N GLY A 672 -34.32 11.15 -5.47
CA GLY A 672 -33.47 11.21 -6.68
C GLY A 672 -31.97 11.08 -6.40
N VAL A 673 -31.61 10.26 -5.41
CA VAL A 673 -30.18 10.03 -5.09
C VAL A 673 -29.50 9.36 -6.27
N LYS A 674 -28.43 9.96 -6.75
CA LYS A 674 -27.61 9.47 -7.84
C LYS A 674 -26.16 9.54 -7.45
N VAL A 675 -25.48 8.39 -7.50
CA VAL A 675 -24.05 8.28 -7.26
C VAL A 675 -23.35 7.75 -8.50
N SER A 676 -22.25 8.37 -8.86
CA SER A 676 -21.38 7.96 -9.98
C SER A 676 -19.91 8.21 -9.64
N GLN A 677 -19.02 7.45 -10.25
CA GLN A 677 -17.58 7.66 -10.23
C GLN A 677 -17.08 7.81 -11.66
N LYS A 678 -16.14 8.76 -11.90
CA LYS A 678 -15.55 9.04 -13.22
C LYS A 678 -14.53 7.98 -13.65
#